data_5a363a3f8d2ad99491349943d8c0db97
#
_entry.id   5a363a3f8d2ad99491349943d8c0db97
#
_cell.length_a   1.000
_cell.length_b   1.000
_cell.length_c   1.000
_cell.angle_alpha   90.00
_cell.angle_beta   90.00
_cell.angle_gamma   90.00
#
_symmetry.space_group_name_H-M   'P 1'
#
loop_
_entity.id
_entity.type
_entity.pdbx_description
1 polymer ?
#
loop_
_entity_poly.entity_id
_entity_poly.type
_entity_poly.pdbx_seq_one_letter_code
_entity_poly.pdbx_strand_id
1 'polypeptide(L)'
;MNDWTLPPYRFDDKDGGPKPAPPPQFGSAPPPSPPPQPPPRPEPEEPFRADLKHAKAKKRRWIWWTLAIVVLLGLAGAAGGAGYVWWKYLRDTPTLPSREALFAVNRAPGIRFEDRNGQVIASRGPRYGQRITLAAVPNYLPLAFMAAEDKRFYKHGAVDPYGIVRAAWVNQRAGRTVQGASTLSQQLAKGLFLTPDRTVKRKLQEMLMAHRLEQVLTKDEVLELYLNRVFFGANTFGVDGASRTYFGKPASDLTLSESALLASLPKAPSRLALTRDMSGALARSRLVLANMRKEGWITAEQESQALDDTPRLSPLAVADEGDYGWVLDYATTEAVRIAGQNAPDLVVRLTIDPRLQHVGVETVREAIRLGGESAGARQAALLSLSSDGAVRAMVGGTDYIESPFNRAVQARRQPGSTFKPFVYAAALEKGVLPTDIRVDEPVRFGDWAPENYAGGYRGPMTVQAALVNSINTIAVKLAQEAGGPAIGDLARRFGITSLPSNPDLSVALGAYEVNLLQLTSGFQVFQQGGNRVEPYVIESIATQDGTPIFSHTVPATPVSVYDISKASMMVKMMKKVVEVGTAKRAAFGWPAAGKTGTSQNWRDAWFVGFTPDYVTGVWVGNDDDRPMNKVVGGDIPASIWRRFMLSAHEGLAVKDFPWLLPDPAPQSSPDPRNGFYETLSAEFARAASELEPTAEPETPAPSPPPEQLPY
;
A
#
# COMPACT_ATOMS: atom_id res chain seq x y z
N MET A 1 -2.50 -0.79 15.85
CA MET A 1 -2.70 0.60 16.30
C MET A 1 -1.65 1.43 15.62
N ASN A 2 -1.91 1.92 14.45
CA ASN A 2 -1.08 2.95 13.79
C ASN A 2 -2.02 3.87 13.05
N ASP A 3 -2.01 5.13 13.50
CA ASP A 3 -2.73 6.24 12.93
C ASP A 3 -2.15 6.61 11.56
N TRP A 4 -2.95 6.48 10.53
CA TRP A 4 -2.73 7.15 9.26
C TRP A 4 -3.69 8.32 9.15
N THR A 5 -3.26 9.47 9.69
CA THR A 5 -3.89 10.78 9.41
C THR A 5 -3.12 11.44 8.29
N LEU A 6 -3.77 11.60 7.14
CA LEU A 6 -3.29 12.48 6.07
C LEU A 6 -3.51 13.94 6.50
N PRO A 7 -2.56 14.86 6.24
CA PRO A 7 -2.71 16.27 6.58
C PRO A 7 -3.73 16.96 5.65
N PRO A 8 -4.43 18.01 6.14
CA PRO A 8 -5.38 18.77 5.34
C PRO A 8 -4.65 19.66 4.33
N TYR A 9 -5.07 19.60 3.07
CA TYR A 9 -4.63 20.50 2.00
C TYR A 9 -5.13 21.92 2.28
N ARG A 10 -4.20 22.88 2.29
CA ARG A 10 -4.45 24.32 2.24
C ARG A 10 -4.40 24.77 0.77
N PHE A 11 -5.48 25.35 0.30
CA PHE A 11 -5.46 26.15 -0.92
C PHE A 11 -5.00 27.56 -0.57
N ASP A 12 -3.91 28.02 -1.16
CA ASP A 12 -3.52 29.42 -1.23
C ASP A 12 -4.17 30.03 -2.48
N ASP A 13 -5.18 30.86 -2.24
CA ASP A 13 -5.70 31.77 -3.26
C ASP A 13 -4.80 33.00 -3.33
N LYS A 14 -4.02 33.10 -4.39
CA LYS A 14 -3.41 34.35 -4.86
C LYS A 14 -3.72 34.48 -6.33
N ASP A 15 -4.76 35.24 -6.62
CA ASP A 15 -4.79 36.03 -7.84
C ASP A 15 -5.83 37.15 -7.69
N GLY A 16 -5.30 38.38 -7.69
CA GLY A 16 -6.06 39.62 -7.57
C GLY A 16 -6.62 40.05 -8.91
N GLY A 17 -7.93 40.18 -9.00
CA GLY A 17 -8.63 40.89 -10.04
C GLY A 17 -9.30 42.16 -9.50
N PRO A 18 -9.43 43.23 -10.26
CA PRO A 18 -9.80 44.56 -9.77
C PRO A 18 -11.30 44.68 -9.43
N LYS A 19 -11.58 45.40 -8.34
CA LYS A 19 -12.94 45.76 -7.90
C LYS A 19 -13.61 46.73 -8.85
N PRO A 20 -14.91 46.62 -9.16
CA PRO A 20 -15.68 47.64 -9.83
C PRO A 20 -16.06 48.79 -8.90
N ALA A 21 -16.11 49.99 -9.46
CA ALA A 21 -16.43 51.26 -8.80
C ALA A 21 -17.92 51.37 -8.46
N PRO A 22 -18.30 52.14 -7.42
CA PRO A 22 -19.70 52.37 -7.05
C PRO A 22 -20.40 53.38 -7.93
N PRO A 23 -21.73 53.29 -8.13
CA PRO A 23 -22.50 54.24 -8.94
C PRO A 23 -22.73 55.57 -8.23
N PRO A 24 -22.99 56.67 -8.99
CA PRO A 24 -23.10 58.02 -8.44
C PRO A 24 -24.43 58.24 -7.70
N GLN A 25 -24.37 58.99 -6.60
CA GLN A 25 -25.54 59.46 -5.85
C GLN A 25 -26.09 60.72 -6.52
N PHE A 26 -27.39 60.68 -6.85
CA PHE A 26 -28.15 61.89 -7.20
C PHE A 26 -28.74 62.50 -5.93
N GLY A 27 -28.45 63.79 -5.69
CA GLY A 27 -29.00 64.60 -4.64
C GLY A 27 -30.47 64.99 -4.88
N SER A 28 -31.29 64.87 -3.85
CA SER A 28 -32.65 65.41 -3.85
C SER A 28 -32.72 66.71 -3.04
N ALA A 29 -33.41 67.70 -3.60
CA ALA A 29 -33.57 69.07 -3.07
C ALA A 29 -34.50 69.10 -1.82
N PRO A 30 -34.39 70.12 -0.95
CA PRO A 30 -35.19 70.25 0.27
C PRO A 30 -36.59 70.79 0.02
N PRO A 31 -37.57 70.44 0.84
CA PRO A 31 -38.96 70.97 0.76
C PRO A 31 -39.14 72.34 1.40
N PRO A 32 -40.17 73.10 1.00
CA PRO A 32 -40.38 74.50 1.41
C PRO A 32 -41.03 74.65 2.80
N SER A 33 -40.78 75.77 3.44
CA SER A 33 -41.23 76.18 4.79
C SER A 33 -42.72 76.49 4.86
N PRO A 34 -43.41 76.24 6.02
CA PRO A 34 -44.80 76.58 6.23
C PRO A 34 -44.99 78.05 6.73
N PRO A 35 -46.21 78.65 6.53
CA PRO A 35 -46.50 80.04 6.85
C PRO A 35 -46.79 80.30 8.35
N PRO A 36 -46.75 81.56 8.82
CA PRO A 36 -46.84 81.92 10.24
C PRO A 36 -48.25 81.89 10.82
N GLN A 37 -48.36 81.58 12.10
CA GLN A 37 -49.59 81.57 12.88
C GLN A 37 -49.86 82.91 13.59
N PRO A 38 -51.14 83.22 13.82
CA PRO A 38 -51.54 84.49 14.54
C PRO A 38 -51.50 84.33 16.09
N PRO A 39 -51.53 85.45 16.80
CA PRO A 39 -51.29 85.51 18.25
C PRO A 39 -52.50 85.08 19.11
N PRO A 40 -52.29 84.70 20.38
CA PRO A 40 -53.29 84.15 21.30
C PRO A 40 -54.18 85.19 22.02
N ARG A 41 -55.39 84.75 22.32
CA ARG A 41 -56.32 85.48 23.24
C ARG A 41 -56.17 84.97 24.67
N PRO A 42 -56.47 85.84 25.70
CA PRO A 42 -56.27 85.51 27.10
C PRO A 42 -57.41 84.65 27.71
N GLU A 43 -57.03 83.84 28.64
CA GLU A 43 -57.86 82.95 29.46
C GLU A 43 -58.68 83.69 30.56
N PRO A 44 -59.74 83.00 31.08
CA PRO A 44 -60.25 83.24 32.41
C PRO A 44 -59.80 82.09 33.36
N GLU A 45 -59.45 82.47 34.55
CA GLU A 45 -59.04 81.61 35.68
C GLU A 45 -60.24 80.75 36.19
N GLU A 46 -59.95 79.47 36.48
CA GLU A 46 -60.78 78.65 37.40
C GLU A 46 -59.93 77.64 38.23
N PRO A 47 -60.44 77.12 39.36
CA PRO A 47 -59.61 76.86 40.54
C PRO A 47 -59.10 75.42 40.69
N PHE A 48 -58.10 75.38 41.52
CA PHE A 48 -57.43 74.24 42.14
C PHE A 48 -58.32 72.99 42.40
N ARG A 49 -58.07 71.88 41.68
CA ARG A 49 -58.41 70.52 42.11
C ARG A 49 -57.20 69.59 42.06
N ALA A 50 -56.94 69.02 43.25
CA ALA A 50 -55.78 68.27 43.62
C ALA A 50 -55.41 67.06 42.69
N ASP A 51 -54.16 66.99 42.44
CA ASP A 51 -53.45 65.86 41.88
C ASP A 51 -53.60 64.59 42.72
N LEU A 52 -54.34 63.59 42.22
CA LEU A 52 -54.27 62.19 42.67
C LEU A 52 -54.31 61.16 41.56
N LYS A 53 -54.27 61.56 40.26
CA LYS A 53 -54.29 60.58 39.12
C LYS A 53 -52.96 60.35 38.46
N HIS A 54 -51.89 61.08 38.71
CA HIS A 54 -50.61 60.96 38.03
C HIS A 54 -49.63 59.94 38.67
N ALA A 55 -49.83 59.51 39.93
CA ALA A 55 -48.96 58.54 40.58
C ALA A 55 -49.20 57.10 40.16
N LYS A 56 -50.40 56.70 39.65
CA LYS A 56 -50.68 55.36 39.22
C LYS A 56 -50.21 55.10 37.74
N ALA A 57 -50.17 56.12 36.90
CA ALA A 57 -49.70 55.96 35.49
C ALA A 57 -48.15 55.83 35.39
N LYS A 58 -47.40 56.52 36.28
CA LYS A 58 -45.91 56.38 36.31
C LYS A 58 -45.47 55.00 36.79
N LYS A 59 -46.14 54.40 37.77
CA LYS A 59 -45.83 53.02 38.28
C LYS A 59 -46.12 51.96 37.27
N ARG A 60 -47.13 52.08 36.45
CA ARG A 60 -47.51 51.11 35.42
C ARG A 60 -46.53 51.18 34.20
N ARG A 61 -46.07 52.40 33.82
CA ARG A 61 -45.03 52.58 32.78
C ARG A 61 -43.66 52.02 33.23
N TRP A 62 -43.28 52.18 34.51
CA TRP A 62 -42.04 51.60 35.01
C TRP A 62 -42.03 50.06 34.99
N ILE A 63 -43.14 49.40 35.31
CA ILE A 63 -43.29 47.95 35.24
C ILE A 63 -43.11 47.46 33.75
N TRP A 64 -43.65 48.18 32.79
CA TRP A 64 -43.46 47.86 31.38
C TRP A 64 -42.02 48.07 30.92
N TRP A 65 -41.33 49.09 31.38
CA TRP A 65 -39.92 49.34 31.14
C TRP A 65 -39.04 48.32 31.78
N THR A 66 -39.29 47.89 33.03
CA THR A 66 -38.54 46.80 33.67
C THR A 66 -38.76 45.47 33.00
N LEU A 67 -39.99 45.15 32.57
CA LEU A 67 -40.28 43.97 31.75
C LEU A 67 -39.53 44.00 30.40
N ALA A 68 -39.56 45.13 29.72
CA ALA A 68 -38.81 45.32 28.46
C ALA A 68 -37.32 45.18 28.67
N ILE A 69 -36.73 45.70 29.73
CA ILE A 69 -35.32 45.55 30.06
C ILE A 69 -34.97 44.08 30.37
N VAL A 70 -35.81 43.39 31.16
CA VAL A 70 -35.61 41.95 31.45
C VAL A 70 -35.68 41.12 30.18
N VAL A 71 -36.63 41.40 29.28
CA VAL A 71 -36.73 40.74 27.96
C VAL A 71 -35.50 41.04 27.10
N LEU A 72 -35.05 42.31 27.04
CA LEU A 72 -33.84 42.72 26.32
C LEU A 72 -32.57 42.08 26.87
N LEU A 73 -32.42 42.02 28.19
CA LEU A 73 -31.29 41.30 28.83
C LEU A 73 -31.36 39.81 28.58
N GLY A 74 -32.55 39.22 28.59
CA GLY A 74 -32.77 37.81 28.20
C GLY A 74 -32.41 37.57 26.76
N LEU A 75 -32.80 38.44 25.82
CA LEU A 75 -32.45 38.36 24.41
C LEU A 75 -30.94 38.59 24.20
N ALA A 76 -30.34 39.56 24.88
CA ALA A 76 -28.89 39.81 24.83
C ALA A 76 -28.09 38.61 25.38
N GLY A 77 -28.56 38.02 26.50
CA GLY A 77 -27.99 36.81 27.06
C GLY A 77 -28.11 35.61 26.12
N ALA A 78 -29.28 35.45 25.49
CA ALA A 78 -29.51 34.41 24.47
C ALA A 78 -28.62 34.61 23.21
N ALA A 79 -28.51 35.87 22.73
CA ALA A 79 -27.66 36.24 21.61
C ALA A 79 -26.15 36.00 21.92
N GLY A 80 -25.72 36.42 23.12
CA GLY A 80 -24.36 36.19 23.61
C GLY A 80 -24.04 34.69 23.77
N GLY A 81 -25.00 33.91 24.31
CA GLY A 81 -24.91 32.48 24.43
C GLY A 81 -24.84 31.78 23.05
N ALA A 82 -25.69 32.21 22.11
CA ALA A 82 -25.67 31.72 20.73
C ALA A 82 -24.35 32.09 20.04
N GLY A 83 -23.85 33.32 20.22
CA GLY A 83 -22.54 33.78 19.71
C GLY A 83 -21.38 32.95 20.27
N TYR A 84 -21.39 32.67 21.57
CA TYR A 84 -20.39 31.83 22.21
C TYR A 84 -20.41 30.39 21.66
N VAL A 85 -21.62 29.78 21.53
CA VAL A 85 -21.77 28.42 20.92
C VAL A 85 -21.25 28.40 19.49
N TRP A 86 -21.62 29.43 18.70
CA TRP A 86 -21.11 29.54 17.32
C TRP A 86 -19.58 29.65 17.29
N TRP A 87 -19.00 30.56 18.07
CA TRP A 87 -17.57 30.79 18.15
C TRP A 87 -16.79 29.54 18.61
N LYS A 88 -17.27 28.86 19.64
CA LYS A 88 -16.58 27.72 20.26
C LYS A 88 -16.73 26.41 19.47
N TYR A 89 -17.90 26.18 18.87
CA TYR A 89 -18.26 24.86 18.34
C TYR A 89 -18.52 24.84 16.84
N LEU A 90 -18.97 25.94 16.22
CA LEU A 90 -19.51 25.92 14.87
C LEU A 90 -18.68 26.73 13.85
N ARG A 91 -17.79 27.63 14.28
CA ARG A 91 -17.01 28.48 13.35
C ARG A 91 -16.15 27.69 12.37
N ASP A 92 -15.65 26.51 12.79
CA ASP A 92 -14.79 25.65 11.98
C ASP A 92 -15.61 24.55 11.25
N THR A 93 -16.95 24.73 11.11
CA THR A 93 -17.79 23.77 10.37
C THR A 93 -17.46 23.88 8.89
N PRO A 94 -17.22 22.74 8.18
CA PRO A 94 -16.92 22.73 6.76
C PRO A 94 -18.01 23.44 5.95
N THR A 95 -17.61 24.02 4.81
CA THR A 95 -18.55 24.56 3.82
C THR A 95 -19.20 23.41 3.05
N LEU A 96 -20.47 23.59 2.68
CA LEU A 96 -21.16 22.60 1.84
C LEU A 96 -20.65 22.74 0.40
N PRO A 97 -20.18 21.65 -0.25
CA PRO A 97 -19.85 21.65 -1.67
C PRO A 97 -21.09 21.90 -2.55
N SER A 98 -20.89 22.18 -3.84
CA SER A 98 -22.00 22.27 -4.78
C SER A 98 -22.79 20.96 -4.86
N ARG A 99 -24.03 21.02 -5.32
CA ARG A 99 -24.88 19.83 -5.47
C ARG A 99 -24.22 18.78 -6.37
N GLU A 100 -23.60 19.20 -7.47
CA GLU A 100 -22.89 18.32 -8.40
C GLU A 100 -21.69 17.65 -7.68
N ALA A 101 -20.94 18.41 -6.90
CA ALA A 101 -19.79 17.89 -6.16
C ALA A 101 -20.19 16.92 -5.03
N LEU A 102 -21.39 17.06 -4.43
CA LEU A 102 -21.91 16.08 -3.46
C LEU A 102 -22.13 14.71 -4.07
N PHE A 103 -22.56 14.66 -5.33
CA PHE A 103 -22.75 13.41 -6.07
C PHE A 103 -21.50 12.98 -6.85
N ALA A 104 -20.54 13.87 -7.07
CA ALA A 104 -19.24 13.52 -7.64
C ALA A 104 -18.44 12.67 -6.67
N VAL A 105 -17.90 11.56 -7.16
CA VAL A 105 -17.10 10.65 -6.34
C VAL A 105 -15.64 11.08 -6.41
N ASN A 106 -15.25 12.04 -5.56
CA ASN A 106 -13.84 12.38 -5.36
C ASN A 106 -13.27 11.43 -4.28
N ARG A 107 -12.59 10.36 -4.71
CA ARG A 107 -12.13 9.27 -3.84
C ARG A 107 -10.91 8.58 -4.43
N ALA A 108 -10.11 7.94 -3.56
CA ALA A 108 -9.10 7.00 -4.05
C ALA A 108 -9.77 5.87 -4.85
N PRO A 109 -9.19 5.44 -5.97
CA PRO A 109 -9.76 4.37 -6.77
C PRO A 109 -9.81 3.05 -5.98
N GLY A 110 -10.89 2.30 -6.14
CA GLY A 110 -10.92 0.88 -5.83
C GLY A 110 -10.11 0.13 -6.89
N ILE A 111 -9.26 -0.80 -6.49
CA ILE A 111 -8.40 -1.53 -7.41
C ILE A 111 -8.70 -3.02 -7.30
N ARG A 112 -9.15 -3.63 -8.40
CA ARG A 112 -9.24 -5.07 -8.56
C ARG A 112 -7.96 -5.57 -9.22
N PHE A 113 -7.28 -6.50 -8.57
CA PHE A 113 -6.05 -7.11 -9.08
C PHE A 113 -6.35 -8.47 -9.69
N GLU A 114 -5.79 -8.69 -10.86
CA GLU A 114 -5.80 -9.95 -11.57
C GLU A 114 -4.35 -10.47 -11.69
N ASP A 115 -4.16 -11.79 -11.69
CA ASP A 115 -2.87 -12.40 -12.01
C ASP A 115 -2.58 -12.30 -13.52
N ARG A 116 -1.45 -12.86 -13.97
CA ARG A 116 -1.07 -12.91 -15.39
C ARG A 116 -2.08 -13.65 -16.27
N ASN A 117 -2.90 -14.54 -15.71
CA ASN A 117 -3.90 -15.32 -16.41
C ASN A 117 -5.28 -14.63 -16.42
N GLY A 118 -5.42 -13.47 -15.79
CA GLY A 118 -6.69 -12.75 -15.66
C GLY A 118 -7.58 -13.25 -14.52
N GLN A 119 -7.07 -14.12 -13.64
CA GLN A 119 -7.81 -14.55 -12.44
C GLN A 119 -7.73 -13.48 -11.37
N VAL A 120 -8.87 -13.15 -10.76
CA VAL A 120 -8.92 -12.16 -9.66
C VAL A 120 -8.26 -12.73 -8.42
N ILE A 121 -7.23 -12.05 -7.93
CA ILE A 121 -6.48 -12.44 -6.73
C ILE A 121 -6.82 -11.60 -5.50
N ALA A 122 -7.19 -10.32 -5.69
CA ALA A 122 -7.55 -9.43 -4.59
C ALA A 122 -8.28 -8.17 -5.07
N SER A 123 -8.79 -7.40 -4.11
CA SER A 123 -9.26 -6.02 -4.35
C SER A 123 -8.80 -5.13 -3.20
N ARG A 124 -8.21 -4.00 -3.53
CA ARG A 124 -7.66 -3.03 -2.59
C ARG A 124 -8.36 -1.67 -2.70
N GLY A 125 -8.26 -0.88 -1.66
CA GLY A 125 -8.90 0.43 -1.59
C GLY A 125 -10.39 0.35 -1.28
N PRO A 126 -11.06 1.52 -1.24
CA PRO A 126 -12.49 1.59 -1.00
C PRO A 126 -13.25 0.99 -2.18
N ARG A 127 -14.09 0.00 -1.90
CA ARG A 127 -14.96 -0.65 -2.89
C ARG A 127 -16.26 0.12 -2.98
N TYR A 128 -16.44 0.86 -4.06
CA TYR A 128 -17.71 1.50 -4.38
C TYR A 128 -18.32 0.77 -5.58
N GLY A 129 -19.63 0.70 -5.64
CA GLY A 129 -20.30 0.21 -6.83
C GLY A 129 -20.61 1.35 -7.81
N GLN A 130 -21.47 1.06 -8.74
CA GLN A 130 -22.07 2.09 -9.60
C GLN A 130 -22.99 2.98 -8.75
N ARG A 131 -23.13 4.24 -9.16
CA ARG A 131 -24.12 5.13 -8.56
C ARG A 131 -25.51 4.56 -8.83
N ILE A 132 -26.28 4.35 -7.78
CA ILE A 132 -27.68 3.95 -7.86
C ILE A 132 -28.61 5.14 -7.71
N THR A 133 -29.79 5.07 -8.35
CA THR A 133 -30.93 5.92 -8.08
C THR A 133 -31.99 5.10 -7.36
N LEU A 134 -32.92 5.75 -6.63
CA LEU A 134 -33.99 5.04 -5.94
C LEU A 134 -34.90 4.26 -6.90
N ALA A 135 -35.06 4.73 -8.14
CA ALA A 135 -35.83 4.06 -9.18
C ALA A 135 -35.14 2.81 -9.77
N ALA A 136 -33.80 2.69 -9.62
CA ALA A 136 -33.02 1.60 -10.19
C ALA A 136 -32.82 0.41 -9.24
N VAL A 137 -33.39 0.47 -8.03
CA VAL A 137 -33.26 -0.58 -7.02
C VAL A 137 -34.62 -1.06 -6.54
N PRO A 138 -34.75 -2.28 -5.99
CA PRO A 138 -35.99 -2.78 -5.45
C PRO A 138 -36.57 -1.85 -4.37
N ASN A 139 -37.88 -1.60 -4.40
CA ASN A 139 -38.54 -0.67 -3.48
C ASN A 139 -38.32 -0.99 -1.99
N TYR A 140 -38.17 -2.25 -1.64
CA TYR A 140 -37.90 -2.66 -0.25
C TYR A 140 -36.48 -2.31 0.23
N LEU A 141 -35.55 -2.03 -0.67
CA LEU A 141 -34.17 -1.68 -0.28
C LEU A 141 -34.12 -0.36 0.51
N PRO A 142 -34.55 0.80 -0.02
CA PRO A 142 -34.57 2.04 0.77
C PRO A 142 -35.42 1.92 2.03
N LEU A 143 -36.54 1.17 1.98
CA LEU A 143 -37.40 0.92 3.15
C LEU A 143 -36.68 0.13 4.25
N ALA A 144 -35.82 -0.84 3.91
CA ALA A 144 -35.02 -1.58 4.87
C ALA A 144 -34.04 -0.66 5.63
N PHE A 145 -33.39 0.27 4.92
CA PHE A 145 -32.50 1.26 5.56
C PHE A 145 -33.27 2.23 6.45
N MET A 146 -34.43 2.69 6.02
CA MET A 146 -35.33 3.49 6.86
C MET A 146 -35.78 2.69 8.10
N ALA A 147 -36.16 1.42 7.95
CA ALA A 147 -36.54 0.55 9.06
C ALA A 147 -35.42 0.33 10.09
N ALA A 148 -34.18 0.28 9.60
CA ALA A 148 -32.99 0.09 10.43
C ALA A 148 -32.58 1.34 11.20
N GLU A 149 -32.62 2.52 10.54
CA GLU A 149 -31.96 3.73 11.03
C GLU A 149 -32.91 4.87 11.33
N ASP A 150 -33.97 5.11 10.52
CA ASP A 150 -34.83 6.28 10.64
C ASP A 150 -36.23 6.07 10.04
N LYS A 151 -37.10 5.39 10.78
CA LYS A 151 -38.47 5.04 10.33
C LYS A 151 -39.36 6.23 9.95
N ARG A 152 -39.02 7.40 10.43
CA ARG A 152 -39.82 8.62 10.23
C ARG A 152 -39.14 9.61 9.29
N PHE A 153 -38.16 9.20 8.52
CA PHE A 153 -37.30 10.04 7.69
C PHE A 153 -38.07 11.10 6.87
N TYR A 154 -39.17 10.74 6.26
CA TYR A 154 -40.02 11.67 5.51
C TYR A 154 -40.95 12.55 6.38
N LYS A 155 -41.03 12.29 7.70
CA LYS A 155 -41.96 12.98 8.62
C LYS A 155 -41.30 14.03 9.52
N HIS A 156 -39.97 14.26 9.39
CA HIS A 156 -39.22 15.26 10.15
C HIS A 156 -38.17 15.92 9.27
N GLY A 157 -37.52 17.00 9.74
CA GLY A 157 -36.40 17.65 9.09
C GLY A 157 -35.06 16.96 9.41
N ALA A 158 -33.96 17.69 9.30
CA ALA A 158 -32.62 17.18 9.55
C ALA A 158 -32.41 16.61 10.97
N VAL A 159 -33.20 17.04 11.92
CA VAL A 159 -33.22 16.54 13.31
C VAL A 159 -34.64 16.07 13.64
N ASP A 160 -34.78 14.93 14.33
CA ASP A 160 -36.07 14.42 14.84
C ASP A 160 -36.17 14.69 16.36
N PRO A 161 -36.79 15.80 16.80
CA PRO A 161 -36.93 16.12 18.23
C PRO A 161 -37.74 15.06 19.01
N TYR A 162 -38.79 14.51 18.36
CA TYR A 162 -39.60 13.45 18.94
C TYR A 162 -38.78 12.16 19.13
N GLY A 163 -37.95 11.81 18.14
CA GLY A 163 -37.03 10.67 18.20
C GLY A 163 -36.01 10.82 19.33
N ILE A 164 -35.50 12.04 19.55
CA ILE A 164 -34.56 12.34 20.66
C ILE A 164 -35.23 12.09 22.00
N VAL A 165 -36.43 12.65 22.24
CA VAL A 165 -37.17 12.49 23.52
C VAL A 165 -37.48 11.02 23.76
N ARG A 166 -37.96 10.31 22.72
CA ARG A 166 -38.27 8.87 22.79
C ARG A 166 -37.02 8.05 23.13
N ALA A 167 -35.91 8.30 22.45
CA ALA A 167 -34.66 7.58 22.71
C ALA A 167 -34.12 7.84 24.11
N ALA A 168 -34.17 9.10 24.59
CA ALA A 168 -33.79 9.45 25.97
C ALA A 168 -34.59 8.67 27.00
N TRP A 169 -35.94 8.61 26.83
CA TRP A 169 -36.82 7.88 27.71
C TRP A 169 -36.56 6.36 27.71
N VAL A 170 -36.38 5.77 26.53
CA VAL A 170 -36.10 4.33 26.39
C VAL A 170 -34.72 3.97 27.00
N ASN A 171 -33.70 4.79 26.78
CA ASN A 171 -32.35 4.56 27.30
C ASN A 171 -32.30 4.73 28.81
N GLN A 172 -33.01 5.70 29.35
CA GLN A 172 -33.12 5.90 30.81
C GLN A 172 -33.81 4.67 31.47
N ARG A 173 -34.88 4.15 30.85
CA ARG A 173 -35.59 2.97 31.35
C ARG A 173 -34.76 1.68 31.25
N ALA A 174 -33.90 1.59 30.27
CA ALA A 174 -33.04 0.42 30.06
C ALA A 174 -31.71 0.49 30.85
N GLY A 175 -31.41 1.64 31.54
CA GLY A 175 -30.14 1.85 32.25
C GLY A 175 -28.90 1.86 31.35
N ARG A 176 -29.07 1.80 30.04
CA ARG A 176 -27.98 1.78 29.03
C ARG A 176 -28.46 2.34 27.69
N THR A 177 -27.52 2.71 26.81
CA THR A 177 -27.89 3.18 25.47
C THR A 177 -28.31 2.00 24.58
N VAL A 178 -29.61 1.84 24.37
CA VAL A 178 -30.22 0.80 23.52
C VAL A 178 -30.76 1.38 22.22
N GLN A 179 -31.11 2.68 22.19
CA GLN A 179 -31.68 3.35 21.01
C GLN A 179 -30.90 4.62 20.67
N GLY A 180 -30.52 4.78 19.40
CA GLY A 180 -29.99 6.03 18.83
C GLY A 180 -31.12 6.95 18.37
N ALA A 181 -30.81 8.25 18.29
CA ALA A 181 -31.73 9.30 17.83
C ALA A 181 -31.13 10.11 16.67
N SER A 182 -30.09 9.63 16.01
CA SER A 182 -29.52 10.30 14.84
C SER A 182 -30.31 9.96 13.60
N THR A 183 -30.67 10.98 12.80
CA THR A 183 -31.38 10.83 11.55
C THR A 183 -30.45 10.35 10.41
N LEU A 184 -31.01 9.87 9.29
CA LEU A 184 -30.24 9.55 8.08
C LEU A 184 -29.44 10.76 7.57
N SER A 185 -30.04 11.96 7.59
CA SER A 185 -29.36 13.21 7.20
C SER A 185 -28.14 13.52 8.08
N GLN A 186 -28.25 13.27 9.41
CA GLN A 186 -27.13 13.43 10.34
C GLN A 186 -26.03 12.39 10.11
N GLN A 187 -26.40 11.14 9.83
CA GLN A 187 -25.42 10.11 9.51
C GLN A 187 -24.69 10.39 8.20
N LEU A 188 -25.42 10.87 7.19
CA LEU A 188 -24.85 11.31 5.92
C LEU A 188 -23.87 12.47 6.12
N ALA A 189 -24.28 13.52 6.85
CA ALA A 189 -23.46 14.68 7.15
C ALA A 189 -22.17 14.29 7.87
N LYS A 190 -22.28 13.39 8.86
CA LYS A 190 -21.14 12.83 9.57
C LYS A 190 -20.18 12.10 8.61
N GLY A 191 -20.69 11.25 7.73
CA GLY A 191 -19.88 10.44 6.83
C GLY A 191 -19.18 11.25 5.74
N LEU A 192 -19.77 12.37 5.30
CA LEU A 192 -19.22 13.20 4.22
C LEU A 192 -18.22 14.27 4.71
N PHE A 193 -18.44 14.84 5.91
CA PHE A 193 -17.78 16.10 6.27
C PHE A 193 -17.06 16.09 7.61
N LEU A 194 -17.26 15.08 8.46
CA LEU A 194 -16.80 15.12 9.85
C LEU A 194 -15.90 13.92 10.21
N THR A 195 -15.02 14.16 11.18
CA THR A 195 -14.15 13.12 11.74
C THR A 195 -14.94 12.13 12.62
N PRO A 196 -14.42 10.91 12.84
CA PRO A 196 -15.11 9.91 13.68
C PRO A 196 -15.16 10.22 15.17
N ASP A 197 -14.60 11.35 15.63
CA ASP A 197 -14.51 11.74 17.04
C ASP A 197 -15.86 11.80 17.74
N ARG A 198 -15.91 11.40 19.02
CA ARG A 198 -17.14 11.41 19.82
C ARG A 198 -17.19 12.64 20.74
N THR A 199 -17.30 13.84 20.15
CA THR A 199 -17.34 15.11 20.90
C THR A 199 -18.67 15.83 20.72
N VAL A 200 -19.03 16.69 21.68
CA VAL A 200 -20.20 17.57 21.57
C VAL A 200 -20.05 18.54 20.41
N LYS A 201 -18.84 19.07 20.17
CA LYS A 201 -18.53 19.94 19.03
C LYS A 201 -18.95 19.27 17.71
N ARG A 202 -18.44 18.06 17.49
CA ARG A 202 -18.78 17.29 16.29
C ARG A 202 -20.28 17.02 16.16
N LYS A 203 -20.98 16.71 17.27
CA LYS A 203 -22.44 16.45 17.19
C LYS A 203 -23.24 17.69 16.81
N LEU A 204 -22.85 18.88 17.28
CA LEU A 204 -23.45 20.15 16.86
C LEU A 204 -23.16 20.48 15.39
N GLN A 205 -21.93 20.24 14.95
CA GLN A 205 -21.56 20.39 13.53
C GLN A 205 -22.34 19.41 12.63
N GLU A 206 -22.52 18.16 13.07
CA GLU A 206 -23.35 17.15 12.38
C GLU A 206 -24.79 17.62 12.17
N MET A 207 -25.41 18.19 13.22
CA MET A 207 -26.79 18.72 13.13
C MET A 207 -26.86 19.92 12.16
N LEU A 208 -25.89 20.83 12.21
CA LEU A 208 -25.83 21.98 11.32
C LEU A 208 -25.62 21.56 9.85
N MET A 209 -24.70 20.63 9.62
CA MET A 209 -24.44 20.13 8.26
C MET A 209 -25.61 19.32 7.70
N ALA A 210 -26.30 18.52 8.52
CA ALA A 210 -27.53 17.84 8.13
C ALA A 210 -28.61 18.84 7.72
N HIS A 211 -28.76 19.94 8.47
CA HIS A 211 -29.70 21.01 8.14
C HIS A 211 -29.34 21.68 6.80
N ARG A 212 -28.07 22.02 6.60
CA ARG A 212 -27.59 22.59 5.33
C ARG A 212 -27.80 21.65 4.14
N LEU A 213 -27.60 20.33 4.32
CA LEU A 213 -27.88 19.32 3.29
C LEU A 213 -29.36 19.34 2.86
N GLU A 214 -30.28 19.35 3.81
CA GLU A 214 -31.71 19.37 3.52
C GLU A 214 -32.25 20.71 2.97
N GLN A 215 -31.43 21.78 3.03
CA GLN A 215 -31.75 23.03 2.33
C GLN A 215 -31.44 22.97 0.82
N VAL A 216 -30.52 22.12 0.38
CA VAL A 216 -30.08 22.02 -1.02
C VAL A 216 -30.50 20.72 -1.71
N LEU A 217 -30.88 19.70 -0.92
CA LEU A 217 -31.29 18.37 -1.40
C LEU A 217 -32.70 18.04 -0.91
N THR A 218 -33.47 17.39 -1.76
CA THR A 218 -34.77 16.77 -1.37
C THR A 218 -34.52 15.55 -0.47
N LYS A 219 -35.55 15.06 0.22
CA LYS A 219 -35.47 13.85 1.03
C LYS A 219 -35.04 12.63 0.21
N ASP A 220 -35.53 12.48 -1.00
CA ASP A 220 -35.14 11.39 -1.90
C ASP A 220 -33.67 11.47 -2.27
N GLU A 221 -33.16 12.67 -2.58
CA GLU A 221 -31.75 12.89 -2.88
C GLU A 221 -30.84 12.64 -1.66
N VAL A 222 -31.27 13.00 -0.45
CA VAL A 222 -30.55 12.67 0.77
C VAL A 222 -30.46 11.16 0.97
N LEU A 223 -31.59 10.44 0.74
CA LEU A 223 -31.62 8.98 0.86
C LEU A 223 -30.78 8.31 -0.23
N GLU A 224 -30.89 8.78 -1.49
CA GLU A 224 -30.06 8.30 -2.60
C GLU A 224 -28.57 8.50 -2.29
N LEU A 225 -28.20 9.70 -1.85
CA LEU A 225 -26.80 10.01 -1.51
C LEU A 225 -26.32 9.16 -0.32
N TYR A 226 -27.16 8.93 0.68
CA TYR A 226 -26.85 8.05 1.80
C TYR A 226 -26.55 6.62 1.33
N LEU A 227 -27.45 6.04 0.51
CA LEU A 227 -27.30 4.68 -0.02
C LEU A 227 -26.05 4.54 -0.89
N ASN A 228 -25.61 5.61 -1.56
CA ASN A 228 -24.38 5.61 -2.36
C ASN A 228 -23.10 5.85 -1.54
N ARG A 229 -23.20 6.29 -0.27
CA ARG A 229 -22.03 6.72 0.52
C ARG A 229 -21.81 5.95 1.81
N VAL A 230 -22.83 5.30 2.34
CA VAL A 230 -22.74 4.62 3.63
C VAL A 230 -21.71 3.50 3.62
N PHE A 231 -20.97 3.36 4.71
CA PHE A 231 -19.92 2.35 4.89
C PHE A 231 -20.49 1.03 5.41
N PHE A 232 -20.14 -0.08 4.78
CA PHE A 232 -20.65 -1.44 5.06
C PHE A 232 -19.62 -2.38 5.69
N GLY A 233 -18.44 -1.90 6.06
CA GLY A 233 -17.32 -2.77 6.47
C GLY A 233 -16.53 -3.32 5.27
N ALA A 234 -15.47 -4.08 5.54
CA ALA A 234 -14.61 -4.66 4.51
C ALA A 234 -14.22 -3.67 3.38
N ASN A 235 -13.90 -2.43 3.76
CA ASN A 235 -13.57 -1.33 2.83
C ASN A 235 -14.66 -1.02 1.77
N THR A 236 -15.92 -1.34 2.05
CA THR A 236 -17.01 -1.25 1.08
C THR A 236 -17.93 -0.08 1.40
N PHE A 237 -18.19 0.74 0.40
CA PHE A 237 -19.04 1.94 0.48
C PHE A 237 -20.14 1.90 -0.58
N GLY A 238 -21.31 2.41 -0.24
CA GLY A 238 -22.48 2.37 -1.09
C GLY A 238 -23.11 0.98 -1.21
N VAL A 239 -24.43 0.96 -1.43
CA VAL A 239 -25.19 -0.30 -1.47
C VAL A 239 -24.78 -1.17 -2.65
N ASP A 240 -24.51 -0.58 -3.83
CA ASP A 240 -24.09 -1.37 -4.99
C ASP A 240 -22.68 -1.97 -4.79
N GLY A 241 -21.77 -1.21 -4.16
CA GLY A 241 -20.47 -1.74 -3.74
C GLY A 241 -20.61 -2.90 -2.76
N ALA A 242 -21.49 -2.78 -1.78
CA ALA A 242 -21.76 -3.84 -0.81
C ALA A 242 -22.42 -5.07 -1.45
N SER A 243 -23.39 -4.87 -2.35
CA SER A 243 -24.04 -5.95 -3.09
C SER A 243 -23.05 -6.75 -3.92
N ARG A 244 -22.20 -6.07 -4.70
CA ARG A 244 -21.15 -6.71 -5.51
C ARG A 244 -20.09 -7.41 -4.66
N THR A 245 -19.69 -6.78 -3.56
CA THR A 245 -18.68 -7.37 -2.67
C THR A 245 -19.21 -8.59 -1.95
N TYR A 246 -20.37 -8.49 -1.32
CA TYR A 246 -20.88 -9.56 -0.46
C TYR A 246 -21.67 -10.63 -1.21
N PHE A 247 -22.38 -10.27 -2.29
CA PHE A 247 -23.28 -11.20 -3.01
C PHE A 247 -22.89 -11.42 -4.48
N GLY A 248 -21.92 -10.66 -5.03
CA GLY A 248 -21.43 -10.82 -6.40
C GLY A 248 -22.39 -10.31 -7.49
N LYS A 249 -23.38 -9.48 -7.14
CA LYS A 249 -24.42 -8.99 -8.06
C LYS A 249 -24.72 -7.49 -7.85
N PRO A 250 -25.30 -6.79 -8.84
CA PRO A 250 -25.67 -5.39 -8.71
C PRO A 250 -26.78 -5.18 -7.67
N ALA A 251 -26.90 -3.97 -7.13
CA ALA A 251 -27.93 -3.63 -6.14
C ALA A 251 -29.37 -3.74 -6.67
N SER A 252 -29.59 -3.66 -7.99
CA SER A 252 -30.89 -3.89 -8.64
C SER A 252 -31.46 -5.29 -8.39
N ASP A 253 -30.59 -6.27 -8.15
CA ASP A 253 -30.93 -7.70 -8.07
C ASP A 253 -30.97 -8.21 -6.61
N LEU A 254 -30.86 -7.30 -5.63
CA LEU A 254 -30.92 -7.67 -4.21
C LEU A 254 -32.29 -8.22 -3.85
N THR A 255 -32.34 -9.32 -3.09
CA THR A 255 -33.56 -9.84 -2.48
C THR A 255 -33.96 -9.03 -1.25
N LEU A 256 -35.15 -9.24 -0.72
CA LEU A 256 -35.58 -8.61 0.53
C LEU A 256 -34.70 -9.02 1.72
N SER A 257 -34.31 -10.30 1.79
CA SER A 257 -33.42 -10.83 2.80
C SER A 257 -32.03 -10.14 2.76
N GLU A 258 -31.43 -10.07 1.58
CA GLU A 258 -30.15 -9.39 1.37
C GLU A 258 -30.23 -7.90 1.66
N SER A 259 -31.32 -7.23 1.26
CA SER A 259 -31.54 -5.80 1.53
C SER A 259 -31.64 -5.52 3.03
N ALA A 260 -32.36 -6.36 3.78
CA ALA A 260 -32.45 -6.26 5.24
C ALA A 260 -31.11 -6.57 5.91
N LEU A 261 -30.34 -7.51 5.34
CA LEU A 261 -29.01 -7.85 5.84
C LEU A 261 -28.03 -6.68 5.64
N LEU A 262 -27.97 -6.08 4.45
CA LEU A 262 -27.15 -4.88 4.22
C LEU A 262 -27.59 -3.72 5.12
N ALA A 263 -28.91 -3.46 5.26
CA ALA A 263 -29.41 -2.39 6.12
C ALA A 263 -29.07 -2.59 7.61
N SER A 264 -28.69 -3.80 8.01
CA SER A 264 -28.27 -4.11 9.38
C SER A 264 -26.86 -3.63 9.71
N LEU A 265 -25.96 -3.44 8.71
CA LEU A 265 -24.53 -3.24 8.87
C LEU A 265 -24.12 -1.83 9.33
N PRO A 266 -24.74 -0.70 8.87
CA PRO A 266 -24.25 0.65 9.12
C PRO A 266 -24.12 1.01 10.61
N LYS A 267 -24.85 0.36 11.50
CA LYS A 267 -24.75 0.57 12.94
C LYS A 267 -23.37 0.24 13.54
N ALA A 268 -22.71 -0.77 13.02
CA ALA A 268 -21.38 -1.19 13.46
C ALA A 268 -20.64 -1.91 12.30
N PRO A 269 -20.35 -1.22 11.20
CA PRO A 269 -19.98 -1.84 9.94
C PRO A 269 -18.71 -2.69 10.01
N SER A 270 -17.68 -2.24 10.75
CA SER A 270 -16.44 -3.01 10.91
C SER A 270 -16.64 -4.28 11.77
N ARG A 271 -17.57 -4.28 12.70
CA ARG A 271 -17.86 -5.45 13.55
C ARG A 271 -18.82 -6.43 12.88
N LEU A 272 -19.87 -5.88 12.24
CA LEU A 272 -20.96 -6.64 11.60
C LEU A 272 -20.67 -6.96 10.12
N ALA A 273 -19.47 -6.62 9.59
CA ALA A 273 -19.09 -7.03 8.23
C ALA A 273 -19.40 -8.51 8.04
N LEU A 274 -20.05 -8.88 6.93
CA LEU A 274 -20.55 -10.24 6.71
C LEU A 274 -19.45 -11.29 6.69
N THR A 275 -18.23 -10.88 6.35
CA THR A 275 -17.02 -11.73 6.41
C THR A 275 -16.48 -11.93 7.82
N ARG A 276 -16.97 -11.15 8.82
CA ARG A 276 -16.46 -11.20 10.19
C ARG A 276 -17.48 -11.74 11.19
N ASP A 277 -18.75 -11.29 11.11
CA ASP A 277 -19.82 -11.65 12.04
C ASP A 277 -21.16 -11.80 11.31
N MET A 278 -21.25 -12.84 10.48
CA MET A 278 -22.47 -13.15 9.73
C MET A 278 -23.65 -13.42 10.67
N SER A 279 -23.42 -14.11 11.78
CA SER A 279 -24.47 -14.45 12.76
C SER A 279 -25.06 -13.23 13.43
N GLY A 280 -24.21 -12.27 13.84
CA GLY A 280 -24.64 -10.99 14.41
C GLY A 280 -25.39 -10.12 13.40
N ALA A 281 -24.94 -10.10 12.15
CA ALA A 281 -25.62 -9.40 11.06
C ALA A 281 -27.00 -9.99 10.78
N LEU A 282 -27.13 -11.33 10.69
CA LEU A 282 -28.41 -12.05 10.53
C LEU A 282 -29.36 -11.81 11.70
N ALA A 283 -28.87 -11.87 12.94
CA ALA A 283 -29.72 -11.56 14.10
C ALA A 283 -30.29 -10.13 14.03
N ARG A 284 -29.50 -9.18 13.50
CA ARG A 284 -29.95 -7.80 13.33
C ARG A 284 -30.87 -7.62 12.11
N SER A 285 -30.66 -8.32 11.01
CA SER A 285 -31.54 -8.25 9.83
C SER A 285 -32.96 -8.69 10.16
N ARG A 286 -33.14 -9.70 11.04
CA ARG A 286 -34.44 -10.11 11.57
C ARG A 286 -35.17 -8.95 12.25
N LEU A 287 -34.47 -8.09 12.98
CA LEU A 287 -35.06 -6.88 13.58
C LEU A 287 -35.45 -5.84 12.52
N VAL A 288 -34.71 -5.75 11.42
CA VAL A 288 -35.03 -4.87 10.29
C VAL A 288 -36.32 -5.34 9.64
N LEU A 289 -36.43 -6.64 9.30
CA LEU A 289 -37.66 -7.25 8.71
C LEU A 289 -38.88 -7.08 9.62
N ALA A 290 -38.75 -7.37 10.90
CA ALA A 290 -39.83 -7.15 11.88
C ALA A 290 -40.26 -5.68 11.96
N ASN A 291 -39.29 -4.73 11.85
CA ASN A 291 -39.62 -3.32 11.78
C ASN A 291 -40.35 -2.94 10.49
N MET A 292 -39.92 -3.46 9.34
CA MET A 292 -40.59 -3.23 8.05
C MET A 292 -42.06 -3.73 8.09
N ARG A 293 -42.29 -4.93 8.65
CA ARG A 293 -43.64 -5.47 8.86
C ARG A 293 -44.46 -4.58 9.79
N LYS A 294 -43.90 -4.13 10.91
CA LYS A 294 -44.58 -3.25 11.87
C LYS A 294 -45.01 -1.93 11.25
N GLU A 295 -44.23 -1.36 10.33
CA GLU A 295 -44.59 -0.13 9.60
C GLU A 295 -45.50 -0.41 8.41
N GLY A 296 -45.88 -1.69 8.13
CA GLY A 296 -46.75 -2.07 7.03
C GLY A 296 -46.07 -2.01 5.65
N TRP A 297 -44.76 -2.02 5.59
CA TRP A 297 -44.01 -1.94 4.33
C TRP A 297 -43.77 -3.29 3.67
N ILE A 298 -43.94 -4.38 4.44
CA ILE A 298 -43.96 -5.78 3.95
C ILE A 298 -45.08 -6.54 4.65
N THR A 299 -45.55 -7.65 4.04
CA THR A 299 -46.52 -8.55 4.63
C THR A 299 -45.87 -9.56 5.58
N ALA A 300 -46.70 -10.33 6.34
CA ALA A 300 -46.21 -11.40 7.20
C ALA A 300 -45.56 -12.54 6.38
N GLU A 301 -46.15 -12.82 5.20
CA GLU A 301 -45.67 -13.83 4.26
C GLU A 301 -44.30 -13.44 3.70
N GLN A 302 -44.13 -12.16 3.31
CA GLN A 302 -42.84 -11.63 2.84
C GLN A 302 -41.75 -11.67 3.94
N GLU A 303 -42.13 -11.33 5.18
CA GLU A 303 -41.22 -11.48 6.33
C GLU A 303 -40.77 -12.92 6.50
N SER A 304 -41.72 -13.88 6.50
CA SER A 304 -41.40 -15.30 6.66
C SER A 304 -40.50 -15.82 5.54
N GLN A 305 -40.83 -15.51 4.28
CA GLN A 305 -39.98 -15.89 3.13
C GLN A 305 -38.56 -15.33 3.23
N ALA A 306 -38.43 -14.06 3.64
CA ALA A 306 -37.12 -13.43 3.80
C ALA A 306 -36.31 -13.99 4.98
N LEU A 307 -36.96 -14.53 6.02
CA LEU A 307 -36.30 -15.19 7.14
C LEU A 307 -35.79 -16.58 6.79
N ASP A 308 -36.48 -17.28 5.87
CA ASP A 308 -36.09 -18.60 5.36
C ASP A 308 -34.98 -18.51 4.29
N ASP A 309 -34.93 -17.39 3.56
CA ASP A 309 -33.88 -17.11 2.57
C ASP A 309 -32.59 -16.68 3.26
N THR A 310 -31.62 -17.60 3.36
CA THR A 310 -30.32 -17.31 3.93
C THR A 310 -29.36 -16.84 2.85
N PRO A 311 -28.95 -15.55 2.83
CA PRO A 311 -28.02 -15.03 1.84
C PRO A 311 -26.67 -15.73 1.85
N ARG A 312 -26.15 -16.05 0.65
CA ARG A 312 -24.82 -16.66 0.47
C ARG A 312 -23.80 -15.60 0.08
N LEU A 313 -22.63 -15.67 0.71
CA LEU A 313 -21.52 -14.79 0.37
C LEU A 313 -20.86 -15.20 -0.94
N SER A 314 -20.49 -14.21 -1.73
CA SER A 314 -19.64 -14.39 -2.91
C SER A 314 -18.26 -14.91 -2.50
N PRO A 315 -17.64 -15.80 -3.27
CA PRO A 315 -16.25 -16.23 -3.05
C PRO A 315 -15.26 -15.06 -2.95
N LEU A 316 -15.52 -13.97 -3.69
CA LEU A 316 -14.69 -12.75 -3.66
C LEU A 316 -14.75 -12.00 -2.32
N ALA A 317 -15.81 -12.20 -1.53
CA ALA A 317 -15.91 -11.59 -0.20
C ALA A 317 -14.96 -12.23 0.82
N VAL A 318 -14.57 -13.48 0.58
CA VAL A 318 -13.79 -14.32 1.50
C VAL A 318 -12.33 -14.48 1.05
N ALA A 319 -11.96 -13.92 -0.11
CA ALA A 319 -10.59 -14.00 -0.63
C ALA A 319 -9.62 -13.35 0.37
N ASP A 320 -8.81 -14.19 1.01
CA ASP A 320 -7.67 -13.78 1.82
C ASP A 320 -6.57 -13.26 0.87
N GLU A 321 -5.96 -12.12 1.20
CA GLU A 321 -4.83 -11.60 0.42
C GLU A 321 -3.60 -12.52 0.50
N GLY A 322 -3.56 -13.40 1.49
CA GLY A 322 -2.64 -14.51 1.63
C GLY A 322 -1.21 -14.20 1.20
N ASP A 323 -0.74 -14.94 0.22
CA ASP A 323 0.62 -14.83 -0.30
C ASP A 323 0.91 -13.53 -1.08
N TYR A 324 -0.11 -12.72 -1.39
CA TYR A 324 0.03 -11.57 -2.28
C TYR A 324 0.23 -10.22 -1.58
N GLY A 325 0.14 -10.14 -0.26
CA GLY A 325 0.10 -8.88 0.48
C GLY A 325 1.17 -7.87 0.05
N TRP A 326 2.45 -8.26 0.01
CA TRP A 326 3.56 -7.37 -0.39
C TRP A 326 3.48 -6.93 -1.87
N VAL A 327 3.08 -7.85 -2.74
CA VAL A 327 2.88 -7.56 -4.18
C VAL A 327 1.78 -6.52 -4.36
N LEU A 328 0.66 -6.69 -3.66
CA LEU A 328 -0.50 -5.82 -3.76
C LEU A 328 -0.20 -4.41 -3.24
N ASP A 329 0.58 -4.26 -2.17
CA ASP A 329 1.04 -2.96 -1.69
C ASP A 329 1.90 -2.24 -2.74
N TYR A 330 2.87 -2.96 -3.30
CA TYR A 330 3.74 -2.42 -4.34
C TYR A 330 2.95 -2.06 -5.61
N ALA A 331 2.10 -2.97 -6.08
CA ALA A 331 1.28 -2.76 -7.27
C ALA A 331 0.22 -1.65 -7.07
N THR A 332 -0.33 -1.48 -5.87
CA THR A 332 -1.24 -0.36 -5.54
C THR A 332 -0.53 0.97 -5.75
N THR A 333 0.69 1.09 -5.22
CA THR A 333 1.50 2.30 -5.35
C THR A 333 1.80 2.61 -6.82
N GLU A 334 2.19 1.60 -7.60
CA GLU A 334 2.49 1.74 -9.03
C GLU A 334 1.23 2.04 -9.85
N ALA A 335 0.10 1.39 -9.56
CA ALA A 335 -1.17 1.66 -10.26
C ALA A 335 -1.64 3.10 -10.06
N VAL A 336 -1.56 3.61 -8.84
CA VAL A 336 -1.91 5.01 -8.54
C VAL A 336 -0.92 5.98 -9.19
N ARG A 337 0.37 5.65 -9.24
CA ARG A 337 1.38 6.45 -9.94
C ARG A 337 1.10 6.55 -11.44
N ILE A 338 0.67 5.46 -12.06
CA ILE A 338 0.38 5.41 -13.52
C ILE A 338 -0.97 6.04 -13.85
N ALA A 339 -2.04 5.68 -13.14
CA ALA A 339 -3.40 6.11 -13.46
C ALA A 339 -3.79 7.45 -12.81
N GLY A 340 -3.05 7.91 -11.80
CA GLY A 340 -3.34 9.12 -11.02
C GLY A 340 -4.25 8.86 -9.82
N GLN A 341 -4.18 9.77 -8.83
CA GLN A 341 -4.95 9.66 -7.58
C GLN A 341 -6.46 9.79 -7.75
N ASN A 342 -6.91 10.46 -8.81
CA ASN A 342 -8.32 10.71 -9.11
C ASN A 342 -8.88 9.75 -10.17
N ALA A 343 -8.18 8.65 -10.44
CA ALA A 343 -8.64 7.64 -11.39
C ALA A 343 -9.98 7.03 -10.95
N PRO A 344 -10.80 6.55 -11.89
CA PRO A 344 -11.96 5.70 -11.58
C PRO A 344 -11.51 4.38 -10.95
N ASP A 345 -12.46 3.52 -10.59
CA ASP A 345 -12.13 2.16 -10.16
C ASP A 345 -11.39 1.40 -11.25
N LEU A 346 -10.30 0.74 -10.84
CA LEU A 346 -9.33 0.13 -11.75
C LEU A 346 -9.42 -1.39 -11.74
N VAL A 347 -9.12 -1.98 -12.87
CA VAL A 347 -8.75 -3.39 -13.04
C VAL A 347 -7.28 -3.41 -13.43
N VAL A 348 -6.44 -4.00 -12.58
CA VAL A 348 -4.99 -4.04 -12.75
C VAL A 348 -4.57 -5.49 -12.96
N ARG A 349 -4.09 -5.82 -14.16
CA ARG A 349 -3.48 -7.10 -14.44
C ARG A 349 -2.02 -7.06 -14.05
N LEU A 350 -1.63 -8.00 -13.19
CA LEU A 350 -0.27 -8.16 -12.72
C LEU A 350 0.48 -9.21 -13.56
N THR A 351 1.80 -9.12 -13.53
CA THR A 351 2.68 -10.10 -14.15
C THR A 351 2.93 -11.34 -13.29
N ILE A 352 2.38 -11.37 -12.09
CA ILE A 352 2.59 -12.40 -11.08
C ILE A 352 2.09 -13.76 -11.57
N ASP A 353 2.93 -14.77 -11.39
CA ASP A 353 2.55 -16.17 -11.54
C ASP A 353 2.08 -16.73 -10.21
N PRO A 354 0.80 -17.11 -10.06
CA PRO A 354 0.24 -17.55 -8.78
C PRO A 354 0.99 -18.73 -8.16
N ARG A 355 1.41 -19.69 -8.98
CA ARG A 355 2.16 -20.87 -8.54
C ARG A 355 3.53 -20.46 -8.02
N LEU A 356 4.25 -19.62 -8.74
CA LEU A 356 5.58 -19.15 -8.32
C LEU A 356 5.50 -18.24 -7.08
N GLN A 357 4.48 -17.41 -7.00
CA GLN A 357 4.26 -16.59 -5.81
C GLN A 357 4.05 -17.45 -4.57
N HIS A 358 3.17 -18.45 -4.65
CA HIS A 358 2.92 -19.38 -3.55
C HIS A 358 4.19 -20.15 -3.17
N VAL A 359 4.88 -20.74 -4.13
CA VAL A 359 6.16 -21.45 -3.91
C VAL A 359 7.20 -20.53 -3.27
N GLY A 360 7.28 -19.27 -3.70
CA GLY A 360 8.18 -18.28 -3.14
C GLY A 360 7.91 -18.04 -1.64
N VAL A 361 6.65 -17.79 -1.29
CA VAL A 361 6.22 -17.56 0.10
C VAL A 361 6.51 -18.78 0.97
N GLU A 362 6.10 -19.98 0.53
CA GLU A 362 6.32 -21.21 1.29
C GLU A 362 7.81 -21.52 1.46
N THR A 363 8.62 -21.33 0.41
CA THR A 363 10.07 -21.58 0.48
C THR A 363 10.76 -20.63 1.47
N VAL A 364 10.40 -19.35 1.47
CA VAL A 364 10.93 -18.36 2.42
C VAL A 364 10.48 -18.69 3.85
N ARG A 365 9.19 -18.92 4.05
CA ARG A 365 8.62 -19.25 5.36
C ARG A 365 9.24 -20.51 5.97
N GLU A 366 9.32 -21.57 5.18
CA GLU A 366 9.84 -22.84 5.65
C GLU A 366 11.35 -22.79 5.94
N ALA A 367 12.13 -22.10 5.12
CA ALA A 367 13.57 -21.95 5.36
C ALA A 367 13.87 -21.26 6.70
N ILE A 368 13.12 -20.20 7.02
CA ILE A 368 13.28 -19.51 8.30
C ILE A 368 12.69 -20.33 9.47
N ARG A 369 11.57 -21.01 9.28
CA ARG A 369 10.98 -21.87 10.29
C ARG A 369 11.90 -23.04 10.68
N LEU A 370 12.57 -23.67 9.70
CA LEU A 370 13.43 -24.84 9.94
C LEU A 370 14.86 -24.47 10.40
N GLY A 371 15.42 -23.42 9.85
CA GLY A 371 16.83 -23.05 10.08
C GLY A 371 17.04 -21.69 10.74
N GLY A 372 16.02 -20.84 10.84
CA GLY A 372 16.16 -19.46 11.27
C GLY A 372 16.62 -19.29 12.70
N GLU A 373 16.09 -20.06 13.65
CA GLU A 373 16.46 -19.97 15.07
C GLU A 373 17.94 -20.31 15.28
N SER A 374 18.39 -21.44 14.77
CA SER A 374 19.81 -21.86 14.87
C SER A 374 20.74 -20.94 14.12
N ALA A 375 20.29 -20.36 13.03
CA ALA A 375 21.02 -19.39 12.21
C ALA A 375 21.00 -17.97 12.81
N GLY A 376 20.16 -17.67 13.79
CA GLY A 376 19.91 -16.31 14.28
C GLY A 376 19.29 -15.40 13.21
N ALA A 377 18.60 -16.00 12.22
CA ALA A 377 17.93 -15.31 11.11
C ALA A 377 16.41 -15.29 11.31
N ARG A 378 15.78 -14.13 11.19
CA ARG A 378 14.33 -13.97 11.43
C ARG A 378 13.54 -13.63 10.18
N GLN A 379 14.21 -13.09 9.16
CA GLN A 379 13.56 -12.63 7.94
C GLN A 379 14.31 -13.11 6.70
N ALA A 380 13.56 -13.29 5.63
CA ALA A 380 14.10 -13.49 4.29
C ALA A 380 13.17 -12.84 3.27
N ALA A 381 13.71 -12.48 2.12
CA ALA A 381 12.95 -11.95 0.99
C ALA A 381 13.40 -12.64 -0.31
N LEU A 382 12.45 -12.77 -1.25
CA LEU A 382 12.71 -13.33 -2.56
C LEU A 382 12.05 -12.46 -3.64
N LEU A 383 12.76 -12.24 -4.73
CA LEU A 383 12.25 -11.60 -5.93
C LEU A 383 12.67 -12.40 -7.17
N SER A 384 11.73 -12.71 -8.03
CA SER A 384 12.00 -13.40 -9.29
C SER A 384 11.43 -12.62 -10.48
N LEU A 385 12.29 -12.40 -11.47
CA LEU A 385 11.99 -11.76 -12.75
C LEU A 385 12.09 -12.79 -13.87
N SER A 386 11.18 -12.79 -14.83
CA SER A 386 11.38 -13.49 -16.10
C SER A 386 12.30 -12.68 -17.03
N SER A 387 12.77 -13.31 -18.11
CA SER A 387 13.71 -12.70 -19.04
C SER A 387 13.24 -11.40 -19.68
N ASP A 388 11.93 -11.17 -19.75
CA ASP A 388 11.28 -9.94 -20.23
C ASP A 388 11.12 -8.83 -19.16
N GLY A 389 11.63 -9.04 -17.95
CA GLY A 389 11.54 -8.09 -16.83
C GLY A 389 10.28 -8.21 -16.00
N ALA A 390 9.34 -9.08 -16.35
CA ALA A 390 8.11 -9.25 -15.59
C ALA A 390 8.38 -9.87 -14.21
N VAL A 391 7.86 -9.23 -13.15
CA VAL A 391 7.92 -9.77 -11.78
C VAL A 391 7.00 -10.99 -11.69
N ARG A 392 7.58 -12.18 -11.52
CA ARG A 392 6.83 -13.45 -11.42
C ARG A 392 6.52 -13.85 -9.99
N ALA A 393 7.39 -13.47 -9.05
CA ALA A 393 7.16 -13.63 -7.62
C ALA A 393 7.85 -12.50 -6.83
N MET A 394 7.20 -12.01 -5.77
CA MET A 394 7.75 -11.00 -4.87
C MET A 394 7.33 -11.33 -3.44
N VAL A 395 8.28 -11.68 -2.60
CA VAL A 395 8.10 -12.05 -1.19
C VAL A 395 8.91 -11.10 -0.32
N GLY A 396 8.24 -10.29 0.47
CA GLY A 396 8.88 -9.25 1.28
C GLY A 396 9.26 -9.68 2.69
N GLY A 397 8.92 -10.91 3.11
CA GLY A 397 9.18 -11.40 4.45
C GLY A 397 8.62 -12.82 4.69
N THR A 398 8.64 -13.28 5.93
CA THR A 398 8.12 -14.60 6.33
C THR A 398 6.61 -14.62 6.51
N ASP A 399 6.03 -13.51 7.00
CA ASP A 399 4.58 -13.35 7.22
C ASP A 399 4.17 -11.90 6.96
N TYR A 400 3.21 -11.71 6.05
CA TYR A 400 2.74 -10.37 5.68
C TYR A 400 1.91 -9.71 6.79
N ILE A 401 1.10 -10.50 7.51
CA ILE A 401 0.21 -9.97 8.56
C ILE A 401 1.04 -9.46 9.75
N GLU A 402 2.10 -10.20 10.10
CA GLU A 402 3.01 -9.79 11.17
C GLU A 402 3.91 -8.63 10.75
N SER A 403 4.36 -8.60 9.47
CA SER A 403 5.27 -7.59 8.95
C SER A 403 4.95 -7.24 7.49
N PRO A 404 4.14 -6.21 7.23
CA PRO A 404 3.83 -5.74 5.87
C PRO A 404 5.01 -5.05 5.19
N PHE A 405 6.12 -4.78 5.90
CA PHE A 405 7.32 -4.18 5.34
C PHE A 405 7.91 -5.05 4.22
N ASN A 406 7.90 -4.54 2.99
CA ASN A 406 8.37 -5.26 1.82
C ASN A 406 9.88 -5.14 1.63
N ARG A 407 10.63 -6.12 2.14
CA ARG A 407 12.11 -6.12 2.08
C ARG A 407 12.66 -6.26 0.67
N ALA A 408 11.86 -6.72 -0.28
CA ALA A 408 12.31 -6.82 -1.67
C ALA A 408 12.49 -5.45 -2.34
N VAL A 409 11.72 -4.43 -1.94
CA VAL A 409 11.72 -3.10 -2.57
C VAL A 409 12.02 -1.95 -1.62
N GLN A 410 11.71 -2.08 -0.32
CA GLN A 410 11.83 -1.00 0.66
C GLN A 410 13.13 -1.08 1.49
N ALA A 411 13.58 -2.30 1.84
CA ALA A 411 14.81 -2.46 2.61
C ALA A 411 16.03 -2.09 1.78
N ARG A 412 16.91 -1.31 2.37
CA ARG A 412 18.26 -1.03 1.86
C ARG A 412 19.25 -1.75 2.74
N ARG A 413 20.06 -2.62 2.14
CA ARG A 413 21.00 -3.49 2.84
C ARG A 413 22.30 -3.61 2.07
N GLN A 414 23.39 -3.87 2.77
CA GLN A 414 24.70 -4.06 2.17
C GLN A 414 24.74 -5.38 1.38
N PRO A 415 24.93 -5.35 0.04
CA PRO A 415 24.97 -6.54 -0.79
C PRO A 415 26.21 -7.40 -0.55
N GLY A 416 27.23 -6.87 0.10
CA GLY A 416 28.48 -7.57 0.28
C GLY A 416 29.07 -8.04 -1.06
N SER A 417 29.62 -9.24 -1.08
CA SER A 417 30.26 -9.81 -2.29
C SER A 417 29.32 -10.03 -3.47
N THR A 418 27.98 -9.92 -3.35
CA THR A 418 27.09 -9.94 -4.53
C THR A 418 27.29 -8.73 -5.43
N PHE A 419 27.93 -7.68 -4.94
CA PHE A 419 28.26 -6.51 -5.76
C PHE A 419 29.53 -6.72 -6.64
N LYS A 420 30.39 -7.68 -6.33
CA LYS A 420 31.64 -7.93 -7.08
C LYS A 420 31.45 -8.07 -8.61
N PRO A 421 30.42 -8.74 -9.15
CA PRO A 421 30.23 -8.83 -10.60
C PRO A 421 30.22 -7.48 -11.30
N PHE A 422 29.66 -6.42 -10.68
CA PHE A 422 29.65 -5.07 -11.27
C PHE A 422 31.05 -4.43 -11.28
N VAL A 423 31.85 -4.67 -10.25
CA VAL A 423 33.24 -4.22 -10.20
C VAL A 423 34.09 -4.93 -11.25
N TYR A 424 33.93 -6.24 -11.38
CA TYR A 424 34.60 -7.03 -12.40
C TYR A 424 34.17 -6.61 -13.81
N ALA A 425 32.87 -6.37 -14.02
CA ALA A 425 32.35 -5.87 -15.29
C ALA A 425 32.97 -4.51 -15.67
N ALA A 426 33.12 -3.59 -14.71
CA ALA A 426 33.80 -2.31 -14.93
C ALA A 426 35.30 -2.50 -15.25
N ALA A 427 35.95 -3.47 -14.61
CA ALA A 427 37.37 -3.80 -14.91
C ALA A 427 37.51 -4.42 -16.31
N LEU A 428 36.56 -5.28 -16.74
CA LEU A 428 36.52 -5.81 -18.10
C LEU A 428 36.34 -4.69 -19.16
N GLU A 429 35.58 -3.63 -18.86
CA GLU A 429 35.50 -2.45 -19.76
C GLU A 429 36.84 -1.73 -19.89
N LYS A 430 37.74 -1.83 -18.90
CA LYS A 430 39.10 -1.31 -18.95
C LYS A 430 40.10 -2.26 -19.60
N GLY A 431 39.65 -3.40 -20.11
CA GLY A 431 40.49 -4.36 -20.82
C GLY A 431 41.07 -5.50 -19.97
N VAL A 432 40.69 -5.61 -18.71
CA VAL A 432 41.01 -6.78 -17.88
C VAL A 432 40.37 -8.03 -18.47
N LEU A 433 41.07 -9.14 -18.49
CA LEU A 433 40.55 -10.43 -18.99
C LEU A 433 40.36 -11.42 -17.84
N PRO A 434 39.41 -12.38 -17.97
CA PRO A 434 39.22 -13.43 -16.95
C PRO A 434 40.48 -14.29 -16.68
N THR A 435 41.36 -14.40 -17.64
CA THR A 435 42.64 -15.15 -17.57
C THR A 435 43.79 -14.38 -16.98
N ASP A 436 43.67 -13.05 -16.83
CA ASP A 436 44.72 -12.22 -16.24
C ASP A 436 45.01 -12.64 -14.81
N ILE A 437 46.29 -12.63 -14.45
CA ILE A 437 46.75 -12.96 -13.11
C ILE A 437 46.71 -11.71 -12.22
N ARG A 438 46.19 -11.87 -11.01
CA ARG A 438 46.33 -10.90 -9.92
C ARG A 438 46.78 -11.65 -8.66
N VAL A 439 47.56 -11.00 -7.84
CA VAL A 439 48.10 -11.62 -6.64
C VAL A 439 47.16 -11.32 -5.46
N ASP A 440 46.69 -12.39 -4.81
CA ASP A 440 46.00 -12.32 -3.54
C ASP A 440 47.02 -12.19 -2.41
N GLU A 441 47.17 -10.99 -1.88
CA GLU A 441 48.16 -10.60 -0.88
C GLU A 441 47.64 -9.49 0.03
N PRO A 442 48.22 -9.18 1.18
CA PRO A 442 47.83 -8.03 2.01
C PRO A 442 47.83 -6.75 1.19
N VAL A 443 46.74 -5.99 1.27
CA VAL A 443 46.64 -4.69 0.60
C VAL A 443 46.23 -3.62 1.61
N ARG A 444 46.71 -2.40 1.39
CA ARG A 444 46.39 -1.24 2.24
C ARG A 444 46.12 -0.01 1.37
N PHE A 445 45.07 0.70 1.69
CA PHE A 445 44.62 1.93 1.04
C PHE A 445 44.43 3.01 2.12
N GLY A 446 45.41 3.81 2.41
CA GLY A 446 45.43 4.69 3.59
C GLY A 446 45.38 3.86 4.88
N ASP A 447 44.36 4.10 5.71
CA ASP A 447 44.13 3.35 6.95
C ASP A 447 43.28 2.08 6.76
N TRP A 448 42.75 1.87 5.56
CA TRP A 448 41.90 0.71 5.26
C TRP A 448 42.72 -0.46 4.73
N ALA A 449 42.62 -1.60 5.38
CA ALA A 449 43.30 -2.85 5.02
C ALA A 449 42.27 -3.99 4.95
N PRO A 450 41.63 -4.21 3.78
CA PRO A 450 40.64 -5.27 3.62
C PRO A 450 41.27 -6.65 3.64
N GLU A 451 40.66 -7.58 4.36
CA GLU A 451 41.08 -8.98 4.48
C GLU A 451 40.11 -9.92 3.74
N ASN A 452 40.58 -11.12 3.40
CA ASN A 452 39.75 -12.17 2.87
C ASN A 452 38.85 -12.78 3.96
N TYR A 453 37.64 -13.18 3.60
CA TYR A 453 36.65 -13.75 4.54
C TYR A 453 37.18 -14.99 5.29
N ALA A 454 37.88 -15.89 4.59
CA ALA A 454 38.40 -17.12 5.17
C ALA A 454 39.73 -16.90 5.94
N GLY A 455 40.27 -15.67 5.94
CA GLY A 455 41.61 -15.36 6.41
C GLY A 455 42.68 -15.84 5.41
N GLY A 456 43.90 -15.30 5.59
CA GLY A 456 45.04 -15.68 4.74
C GLY A 456 44.94 -15.20 3.29
N TYR A 457 45.97 -15.55 2.52
CA TYR A 457 46.16 -15.12 1.13
C TYR A 457 46.63 -16.31 0.29
N ARG A 458 46.21 -16.37 -0.98
CA ARG A 458 46.41 -17.52 -1.88
C ARG A 458 47.49 -17.27 -2.95
N GLY A 459 48.07 -16.07 -3.00
CA GLY A 459 49.07 -15.72 -4.00
C GLY A 459 48.48 -15.47 -5.40
N PRO A 460 49.24 -15.76 -6.45
CA PRO A 460 48.85 -15.51 -7.84
C PRO A 460 47.64 -16.39 -8.25
N MET A 461 46.62 -15.77 -8.82
CA MET A 461 45.48 -16.48 -9.38
C MET A 461 44.80 -15.70 -10.53
N THR A 462 44.03 -16.37 -11.34
CA THR A 462 43.29 -15.69 -12.40
C THR A 462 42.13 -14.83 -11.86
N VAL A 463 41.77 -13.79 -12.57
CA VAL A 463 40.60 -12.95 -12.26
C VAL A 463 39.36 -13.79 -12.14
N GLN A 464 39.18 -14.80 -13.03
CA GLN A 464 38.08 -15.77 -12.93
C GLN A 464 38.11 -16.53 -11.59
N ALA A 465 39.25 -17.12 -11.21
CA ALA A 465 39.38 -17.86 -9.96
C ALA A 465 39.11 -16.96 -8.72
N ALA A 466 39.50 -15.69 -8.79
CA ALA A 466 39.22 -14.73 -7.73
C ALA A 466 37.74 -14.43 -7.56
N LEU A 467 36.96 -14.33 -8.66
CA LEU A 467 35.50 -14.18 -8.59
C LEU A 467 34.83 -15.43 -8.05
N VAL A 468 35.25 -16.62 -8.52
CA VAL A 468 34.71 -17.93 -8.11
C VAL A 468 34.87 -18.17 -6.63
N ASN A 469 36.04 -17.82 -6.08
CA ASN A 469 36.33 -17.92 -4.65
C ASN A 469 35.99 -16.67 -3.85
N SER A 470 35.43 -15.64 -4.51
CA SER A 470 35.00 -14.38 -3.90
C SER A 470 36.13 -13.64 -3.13
N ILE A 471 37.36 -13.63 -3.65
CA ILE A 471 38.55 -13.00 -3.02
C ILE A 471 38.35 -11.48 -2.88
N ASN A 472 38.56 -10.96 -1.67
CA ASN A 472 38.35 -9.54 -1.37
C ASN A 472 39.48 -8.66 -1.91
N THR A 473 40.73 -9.01 -1.66
CA THR A 473 41.89 -8.22 -2.04
C THR A 473 41.97 -7.97 -3.55
N ILE A 474 41.68 -9.00 -4.34
CA ILE A 474 41.65 -8.90 -5.81
C ILE A 474 40.47 -8.04 -6.26
N ALA A 475 39.27 -8.18 -5.64
CA ALA A 475 38.14 -7.34 -5.97
C ALA A 475 38.44 -5.85 -5.73
N VAL A 476 39.13 -5.52 -4.64
CA VAL A 476 39.55 -4.13 -4.34
C VAL A 476 40.62 -3.62 -5.32
N LYS A 477 41.58 -4.47 -5.71
CA LYS A 477 42.56 -4.13 -6.77
C LYS A 477 41.84 -3.83 -8.09
N LEU A 478 40.89 -4.66 -8.50
CA LEU A 478 40.08 -4.43 -9.71
C LEU A 478 39.23 -3.16 -9.61
N ALA A 479 38.70 -2.83 -8.41
CA ALA A 479 37.99 -1.57 -8.21
C ALA A 479 38.90 -0.35 -8.35
N GLN A 480 40.14 -0.47 -7.89
CA GLN A 480 41.14 0.56 -8.09
C GLN A 480 41.53 0.72 -9.57
N GLU A 481 41.73 -0.39 -10.29
CA GLU A 481 42.04 -0.40 -11.72
C GLU A 481 40.89 0.18 -12.57
N ALA A 482 39.63 -0.14 -12.25
CA ALA A 482 38.46 0.39 -12.93
C ALA A 482 38.20 1.87 -12.61
N GLY A 483 38.40 2.24 -11.36
CA GLY A 483 38.09 3.57 -10.82
C GLY A 483 36.65 3.74 -10.40
N GLY A 484 36.42 4.51 -9.31
CA GLY A 484 35.06 4.77 -8.78
C GLY A 484 34.08 5.31 -9.81
N PRO A 485 34.44 6.32 -10.64
CA PRO A 485 33.50 6.84 -11.65
C PRO A 485 33.02 5.79 -12.65
N ALA A 486 33.88 4.88 -13.10
CA ALA A 486 33.49 3.82 -14.03
C ALA A 486 32.54 2.79 -13.38
N ILE A 487 32.77 2.43 -12.11
CA ILE A 487 31.92 1.56 -11.34
C ILE A 487 30.55 2.22 -11.07
N GLY A 488 30.52 3.51 -10.69
CA GLY A 488 29.29 4.26 -10.47
C GLY A 488 28.47 4.44 -11.75
N ASP A 489 29.14 4.65 -12.88
CA ASP A 489 28.49 4.74 -14.19
C ASP A 489 27.90 3.39 -14.62
N LEU A 490 28.66 2.30 -14.53
CA LEU A 490 28.20 0.96 -14.86
C LEU A 490 27.01 0.58 -13.98
N ALA A 491 27.09 0.81 -12.67
CA ALA A 491 25.98 0.52 -11.75
C ALA A 491 24.70 1.26 -12.18
N ARG A 492 24.79 2.53 -12.56
CA ARG A 492 23.64 3.32 -13.05
C ARG A 492 23.09 2.78 -14.37
N ARG A 493 23.95 2.42 -15.33
CA ARG A 493 23.53 1.78 -16.59
C ARG A 493 22.80 0.47 -16.33
N PHE A 494 23.17 -0.27 -15.29
CA PHE A 494 22.56 -1.54 -14.86
C PHE A 494 21.33 -1.34 -13.97
N GLY A 495 20.88 -0.08 -13.71
CA GLY A 495 19.67 0.22 -12.92
C GLY A 495 19.92 0.32 -11.40
N ILE A 496 21.15 0.23 -10.93
CA ILE A 496 21.49 0.40 -9.52
C ILE A 496 21.76 1.90 -9.28
N THR A 497 20.71 2.62 -8.87
CA THR A 497 20.76 4.08 -8.74
C THR A 497 21.08 4.56 -7.32
N SER A 498 21.22 3.66 -6.37
CA SER A 498 21.51 4.00 -4.97
C SER A 498 22.98 4.33 -4.70
N LEU A 499 23.88 4.06 -5.65
CA LEU A 499 25.29 4.37 -5.53
C LEU A 499 25.60 5.83 -5.91
N PRO A 500 26.62 6.46 -5.28
CA PRO A 500 27.15 7.73 -5.75
C PRO A 500 27.84 7.57 -7.12
N SER A 501 28.01 8.66 -7.84
CA SER A 501 28.68 8.67 -9.15
C SER A 501 30.18 8.31 -9.06
N ASN A 502 30.78 8.48 -7.91
CA ASN A 502 32.19 8.15 -7.63
C ASN A 502 32.28 7.46 -6.26
N PRO A 503 31.93 6.17 -6.15
CA PRO A 503 32.07 5.41 -4.93
C PRO A 503 33.55 5.18 -4.60
N ASP A 504 33.89 5.09 -3.30
CA ASP A 504 35.21 4.69 -2.84
C ASP A 504 35.48 3.19 -3.03
N LEU A 505 36.67 2.72 -2.73
CA LEU A 505 37.09 1.33 -2.95
C LEU A 505 36.30 0.30 -2.13
N SER A 506 35.58 0.71 -1.08
CA SER A 506 34.76 -0.19 -0.28
C SER A 506 33.57 -0.74 -1.09
N VAL A 507 33.25 -0.10 -2.21
CA VAL A 507 32.23 -0.60 -3.19
C VAL A 507 32.57 -2.00 -3.68
N ALA A 508 33.83 -2.35 -3.78
CA ALA A 508 34.30 -3.69 -4.17
C ALA A 508 33.81 -4.79 -3.22
N LEU A 509 33.57 -4.43 -1.97
CA LEU A 509 33.06 -5.34 -0.94
C LEU A 509 31.56 -5.13 -0.65
N GLY A 510 30.87 -4.30 -1.45
CA GLY A 510 29.45 -4.04 -1.33
C GLY A 510 29.07 -3.27 -0.07
N ALA A 511 29.85 -2.25 0.30
CA ALA A 511 29.56 -1.41 1.46
C ALA A 511 28.35 -0.46 1.25
N TYR A 512 27.99 -0.16 0.01
CA TYR A 512 26.85 0.70 -0.33
C TYR A 512 25.55 -0.09 -0.38
N GLU A 513 24.53 0.42 0.30
CA GLU A 513 23.25 -0.26 0.42
C GLU A 513 22.45 -0.23 -0.89
N VAL A 514 21.80 -1.36 -1.19
CA VAL A 514 20.90 -1.54 -2.32
C VAL A 514 19.63 -2.26 -1.86
N ASN A 515 18.55 -2.17 -2.61
CA ASN A 515 17.40 -3.06 -2.40
C ASN A 515 17.48 -4.29 -3.31
N LEU A 516 16.71 -5.33 -2.96
CA LEU A 516 16.75 -6.60 -3.67
C LEU A 516 16.30 -6.46 -5.14
N LEU A 517 15.31 -5.59 -5.41
CA LEU A 517 14.83 -5.34 -6.78
C LEU A 517 15.94 -4.75 -7.66
N GLN A 518 16.63 -3.70 -7.19
CA GLN A 518 17.73 -3.07 -7.94
C GLN A 518 18.87 -4.06 -8.21
N LEU A 519 19.25 -4.83 -7.19
CA LEU A 519 20.33 -5.80 -7.33
C LEU A 519 19.94 -6.91 -8.32
N THR A 520 18.75 -7.50 -8.17
CA THR A 520 18.25 -8.56 -9.06
C THR A 520 18.12 -8.07 -10.51
N SER A 521 17.58 -6.85 -10.72
CA SER A 521 17.49 -6.20 -12.02
C SER A 521 18.87 -5.93 -12.64
N GLY A 522 19.87 -5.54 -11.82
CA GLY A 522 21.25 -5.38 -12.29
C GLY A 522 21.85 -6.69 -12.82
N PHE A 523 21.56 -7.82 -12.18
CA PHE A 523 21.98 -9.14 -12.68
C PHE A 523 21.26 -9.54 -13.98
N GLN A 524 20.06 -9.04 -14.23
CA GLN A 524 19.33 -9.30 -15.46
C GLN A 524 20.05 -8.77 -16.70
N VAL A 525 20.85 -7.70 -16.58
CA VAL A 525 21.67 -7.20 -17.69
C VAL A 525 22.68 -8.26 -18.14
N PHE A 526 23.28 -9.00 -17.18
CA PHE A 526 24.14 -10.14 -17.54
C PHE A 526 23.34 -11.27 -18.18
N GLN A 527 22.16 -11.61 -17.65
CA GLN A 527 21.28 -12.63 -18.24
C GLN A 527 20.92 -12.29 -19.68
N GLN A 528 20.71 -11.02 -19.99
CA GLN A 528 20.28 -10.52 -21.30
C GLN A 528 21.45 -10.16 -22.25
N GLY A 529 22.66 -10.64 -21.97
CA GLY A 529 23.82 -10.41 -22.84
C GLY A 529 24.23 -8.94 -22.94
N GLY A 530 24.01 -8.17 -21.91
CA GLY A 530 24.35 -6.74 -21.85
C GLY A 530 23.17 -5.81 -22.17
N ASN A 531 21.99 -6.32 -22.44
CA ASN A 531 20.79 -5.53 -22.64
C ASN A 531 20.09 -5.25 -21.32
N ARG A 532 19.61 -4.01 -21.15
CA ARG A 532 18.81 -3.62 -19.99
C ARG A 532 17.32 -3.86 -20.26
N VAL A 533 16.68 -4.51 -19.32
CA VAL A 533 15.24 -4.68 -19.24
C VAL A 533 14.75 -4.05 -17.94
N GLU A 534 13.73 -3.20 -18.02
CA GLU A 534 13.15 -2.59 -16.82
C GLU A 534 12.17 -3.58 -16.15
N PRO A 535 12.31 -3.81 -14.85
CA PRO A 535 11.37 -4.67 -14.14
C PRO A 535 9.99 -4.03 -14.03
N TYR A 536 8.94 -4.82 -14.24
CA TYR A 536 7.56 -4.35 -14.12
C TYR A 536 6.66 -5.40 -13.47
N VAL A 537 5.67 -4.92 -12.70
CA VAL A 537 4.69 -5.76 -12.00
C VAL A 537 3.28 -5.62 -12.59
N ILE A 538 3.03 -4.54 -13.34
CA ILE A 538 1.74 -4.25 -13.97
C ILE A 538 1.84 -4.50 -15.47
N GLU A 539 1.04 -5.43 -15.97
CA GLU A 539 0.91 -5.70 -17.40
C GLU A 539 -0.06 -4.71 -18.07
N SER A 540 -1.23 -4.48 -17.43
CA SER A 540 -2.21 -3.52 -17.93
C SER A 540 -3.07 -2.93 -16.83
N ILE A 541 -3.62 -1.75 -17.10
CA ILE A 541 -4.62 -1.07 -16.26
C ILE A 541 -5.79 -0.70 -17.17
N ALA A 542 -7.00 -1.05 -16.74
CA ALA A 542 -8.24 -0.62 -17.36
C ALA A 542 -9.22 -0.11 -16.31
N THR A 543 -10.25 0.59 -16.71
CA THR A 543 -11.41 0.89 -15.87
C THR A 543 -12.29 -0.35 -15.70
N GLN A 544 -13.26 -0.32 -14.78
CA GLN A 544 -14.18 -1.47 -14.58
C GLN A 544 -15.08 -1.76 -15.78
N ASP A 545 -15.32 -0.79 -16.65
CA ASP A 545 -16.06 -0.95 -17.91
C ASP A 545 -15.18 -1.45 -19.07
N GLY A 546 -13.89 -1.69 -18.81
CA GLY A 546 -12.94 -2.22 -19.80
C GLY A 546 -12.19 -1.18 -20.62
N THR A 547 -12.38 0.14 -20.35
CA THR A 547 -11.63 1.18 -21.05
C THR A 547 -10.14 1.10 -20.67
N PRO A 548 -9.20 0.92 -21.62
CA PRO A 548 -7.79 0.79 -21.31
C PRO A 548 -7.19 2.14 -20.87
N ILE A 549 -6.39 2.11 -19.80
CA ILE A 549 -5.63 3.27 -19.30
C ILE A 549 -4.14 3.10 -19.59
N PHE A 550 -3.63 1.88 -19.42
CA PHE A 550 -2.21 1.56 -19.57
C PHE A 550 -2.04 0.12 -20.06
N SER A 551 -1.06 -0.09 -20.93
CA SER A 551 -0.57 -1.41 -21.28
C SER A 551 0.96 -1.34 -21.34
N HIS A 552 1.61 -2.26 -20.65
CA HIS A 552 3.06 -2.38 -20.72
C HIS A 552 3.46 -2.79 -22.12
N THR A 553 4.43 -2.09 -22.68
CA THR A 553 4.97 -2.39 -24.01
C THR A 553 6.44 -2.74 -23.87
N VAL A 554 6.79 -3.96 -24.23
CA VAL A 554 8.20 -4.36 -24.32
C VAL A 554 8.83 -3.61 -25.51
N PRO A 555 9.95 -2.90 -25.31
CA PRO A 555 10.62 -2.20 -26.40
C PRO A 555 10.99 -3.17 -27.52
N ALA A 556 10.65 -2.83 -28.76
CA ALA A 556 10.95 -3.65 -29.94
C ALA A 556 12.46 -3.85 -30.14
N THR A 557 13.27 -2.89 -29.69
CA THR A 557 14.74 -2.96 -29.75
C THR A 557 15.29 -2.96 -28.32
N PRO A 558 16.06 -3.99 -27.92
CA PRO A 558 16.71 -4.01 -26.62
C PRO A 558 17.68 -2.83 -26.45
N VAL A 559 17.71 -2.24 -25.25
CA VAL A 559 18.65 -1.17 -24.91
C VAL A 559 19.97 -1.80 -24.46
N SER A 560 20.96 -1.82 -25.34
CA SER A 560 22.29 -2.32 -25.01
C SER A 560 23.00 -1.32 -24.09
N VAL A 561 23.39 -1.76 -22.90
CA VAL A 561 24.07 -0.97 -21.88
C VAL A 561 25.45 -1.55 -21.51
N TYR A 562 25.75 -2.77 -22.00
CA TYR A 562 27.01 -3.45 -21.77
C TYR A 562 27.36 -4.32 -22.97
N ASP A 563 28.65 -4.43 -23.29
CA ASP A 563 29.14 -5.19 -24.44
C ASP A 563 28.86 -6.70 -24.27
N ILE A 564 28.35 -7.35 -25.32
CA ILE A 564 27.95 -8.76 -25.27
C ILE A 564 29.12 -9.69 -25.01
N SER A 565 30.35 -9.38 -25.54
CA SER A 565 31.52 -10.21 -25.31
C SER A 565 31.94 -10.20 -23.84
N LYS A 566 31.88 -9.04 -23.21
CA LYS A 566 32.16 -8.86 -21.77
C LYS A 566 31.05 -9.49 -20.92
N ALA A 567 29.79 -9.36 -21.32
CA ALA A 567 28.66 -10.05 -20.67
C ALA A 567 28.86 -11.57 -20.73
N SER A 568 29.31 -12.11 -21.89
CA SER A 568 29.63 -13.53 -22.05
C SER A 568 30.76 -13.98 -21.09
N MET A 569 31.82 -13.19 -20.97
CA MET A 569 32.91 -13.47 -20.02
C MET A 569 32.37 -13.49 -18.57
N MET A 570 31.56 -12.48 -18.19
CA MET A 570 30.95 -12.40 -16.85
C MET A 570 30.05 -13.59 -16.54
N VAL A 571 29.17 -13.99 -17.47
CA VAL A 571 28.28 -15.12 -17.26
C VAL A 571 29.06 -16.43 -17.13
N LYS A 572 30.09 -16.64 -17.91
CA LYS A 572 30.98 -17.82 -17.78
C LYS A 572 31.66 -17.87 -16.42
N MET A 573 32.20 -16.74 -15.94
CA MET A 573 32.79 -16.67 -14.59
C MET A 573 31.72 -16.96 -13.52
N MET A 574 30.51 -16.41 -13.64
CA MET A 574 29.44 -16.62 -12.67
C MET A 574 28.83 -18.03 -12.73
N LYS A 575 28.87 -18.72 -13.88
CA LYS A 575 28.51 -20.15 -13.97
C LYS A 575 29.48 -20.96 -13.10
N LYS A 576 30.79 -20.67 -13.14
CA LYS A 576 31.79 -21.34 -12.28
C LYS A 576 31.57 -21.10 -10.79
N VAL A 577 31.00 -19.95 -10.39
CA VAL A 577 30.62 -19.72 -8.99
C VAL A 577 29.57 -20.73 -8.51
N VAL A 578 28.61 -21.09 -9.37
CA VAL A 578 27.57 -22.10 -9.08
C VAL A 578 28.10 -23.53 -9.21
N GLU A 579 28.93 -23.81 -10.22
CA GLU A 579 29.45 -25.15 -10.51
C GLU A 579 30.46 -25.61 -9.46
N VAL A 580 31.45 -24.78 -9.15
CA VAL A 580 32.61 -25.16 -8.32
C VAL A 580 32.94 -24.16 -7.21
N GLY A 581 32.30 -22.99 -7.20
CA GLY A 581 32.60 -21.88 -6.30
C GLY A 581 31.75 -21.84 -5.04
N THR A 582 31.54 -20.63 -4.54
CA THR A 582 30.85 -20.34 -3.26
C THR A 582 29.36 -20.65 -3.29
N ALA A 583 28.75 -20.92 -4.47
CA ALA A 583 27.31 -21.15 -4.64
C ALA A 583 26.96 -22.59 -5.06
N LYS A 584 27.78 -23.59 -4.76
CA LYS A 584 27.51 -25.00 -5.13
C LYS A 584 26.14 -25.53 -4.72
N ARG A 585 25.59 -25.04 -3.59
CA ARG A 585 24.25 -25.43 -3.11
C ARG A 585 23.11 -24.91 -3.99
N ALA A 586 23.37 -23.91 -4.84
CA ALA A 586 22.39 -23.40 -5.79
C ALA A 586 22.26 -24.29 -7.05
N ALA A 587 23.19 -25.18 -7.32
CA ALA A 587 23.15 -26.08 -8.49
C ALA A 587 21.90 -26.99 -8.43
N PHE A 588 21.15 -27.07 -9.57
CA PHE A 588 19.87 -27.82 -9.61
C PHE A 588 19.63 -28.51 -10.97
N GLY A 589 20.68 -28.71 -11.77
CA GLY A 589 20.61 -29.45 -13.03
C GLY A 589 20.39 -28.58 -14.27
N TRP A 590 20.19 -27.26 -14.11
CA TRP A 590 20.13 -26.27 -15.20
C TRP A 590 21.43 -25.47 -15.29
N PRO A 591 21.83 -25.00 -16.47
CA PRO A 591 22.86 -23.97 -16.58
C PRO A 591 22.43 -22.74 -15.81
N ALA A 592 23.18 -22.43 -14.77
CA ALA A 592 22.90 -21.31 -13.90
C ALA A 592 24.16 -20.51 -13.61
N ALA A 593 24.03 -19.19 -13.49
CA ALA A 593 25.09 -18.28 -13.10
C ALA A 593 24.63 -17.46 -11.91
N GLY A 594 25.55 -17.00 -11.06
CA GLY A 594 25.15 -16.22 -9.89
C GLY A 594 26.31 -15.84 -8.99
N LYS A 595 25.97 -15.12 -7.89
CA LYS A 595 26.96 -14.67 -6.91
C LYS A 595 26.39 -14.65 -5.51
N THR A 596 27.14 -15.17 -4.55
CA THR A 596 26.89 -15.08 -3.12
C THR A 596 27.40 -13.77 -2.55
N GLY A 597 26.72 -13.25 -1.54
CA GLY A 597 27.13 -12.11 -0.74
C GLY A 597 26.93 -12.34 0.74
N THR A 598 27.80 -11.74 1.52
CA THR A 598 27.70 -11.68 2.98
C THR A 598 28.24 -10.33 3.39
N SER A 599 27.45 -9.57 4.16
CA SER A 599 27.94 -8.29 4.72
C SER A 599 28.82 -8.53 5.95
N GLN A 600 29.51 -7.47 6.40
CA GLN A 600 30.32 -7.52 7.60
C GLN A 600 29.47 -7.95 8.80
N ASN A 601 30.06 -8.77 9.67
CA ASN A 601 29.42 -9.30 10.88
C ASN A 601 28.17 -10.15 10.61
N TRP A 602 28.04 -10.76 9.42
CA TRP A 602 26.92 -11.64 9.07
C TRP A 602 25.52 -11.02 9.28
N ARG A 603 25.37 -9.72 9.02
CA ARG A 603 24.06 -9.05 9.15
C ARG A 603 23.13 -9.35 7.99
N ASP A 604 23.72 -9.46 6.77
CA ASP A 604 23.02 -9.73 5.54
C ASP A 604 23.69 -10.90 4.79
N ALA A 605 22.89 -11.83 4.33
CA ALA A 605 23.32 -12.90 3.45
C ALA A 605 22.48 -12.88 2.18
N TRP A 606 23.16 -12.93 1.01
CA TRP A 606 22.54 -12.77 -0.29
C TRP A 606 22.91 -13.89 -1.24
N PHE A 607 21.99 -14.26 -2.09
CA PHE A 607 22.30 -14.95 -3.32
C PHE A 607 21.47 -14.38 -4.46
N VAL A 608 22.13 -13.93 -5.54
CA VAL A 608 21.45 -13.58 -6.78
C VAL A 608 21.98 -14.50 -7.86
N GLY A 609 21.08 -15.22 -8.50
CA GLY A 609 21.40 -16.16 -9.56
C GLY A 609 20.35 -16.13 -10.67
N PHE A 610 20.76 -16.61 -11.84
CA PHE A 610 19.92 -16.59 -13.02
C PHE A 610 20.20 -17.77 -13.94
N THR A 611 19.17 -18.12 -14.70
CA THR A 611 19.16 -19.01 -15.85
C THR A 611 18.75 -18.23 -17.09
N PRO A 612 18.67 -18.81 -18.28
CA PRO A 612 18.09 -18.13 -19.45
C PRO A 612 16.66 -17.64 -19.24
N ASP A 613 15.88 -18.27 -18.33
CA ASP A 613 14.45 -18.00 -18.16
C ASP A 613 14.15 -17.02 -17.03
N TYR A 614 14.89 -17.11 -15.91
CA TYR A 614 14.61 -16.32 -14.70
C TYR A 614 15.88 -15.74 -14.07
N VAL A 615 15.73 -14.55 -13.49
CA VAL A 615 16.69 -13.97 -12.52
C VAL A 615 16.00 -13.93 -11.17
N THR A 616 16.61 -14.54 -10.16
CA THR A 616 16.04 -14.59 -8.82
C THR A 616 17.06 -14.12 -7.80
N GLY A 617 16.67 -13.17 -6.98
CA GLY A 617 17.43 -12.68 -5.84
C GLY A 617 16.80 -13.13 -4.53
N VAL A 618 17.66 -13.49 -3.57
CA VAL A 618 17.28 -13.86 -2.20
C VAL A 618 18.15 -13.11 -1.19
N TRP A 619 17.50 -12.54 -0.18
CA TRP A 619 18.12 -11.94 0.99
C TRP A 619 17.67 -12.67 2.26
N VAL A 620 18.58 -12.81 3.24
CA VAL A 620 18.31 -13.35 4.58
C VAL A 620 19.00 -12.45 5.61
N GLY A 621 18.31 -12.11 6.70
CA GLY A 621 18.86 -11.23 7.73
C GLY A 621 17.86 -10.91 8.85
N ASN A 622 18.14 -9.83 9.58
CA ASN A 622 17.30 -9.32 10.66
C ASN A 622 16.97 -7.84 10.43
N ASP A 623 15.75 -7.40 10.78
CA ASP A 623 15.33 -6.00 10.62
C ASP A 623 16.09 -5.03 11.55
N ASP A 624 16.50 -5.52 12.69
CA ASP A 624 17.20 -4.77 13.75
C ASP A 624 18.74 -4.82 13.64
N ASP A 625 19.25 -5.21 12.48
CA ASP A 625 20.70 -5.32 12.17
C ASP A 625 21.50 -6.26 13.08
N ARG A 626 20.84 -7.10 13.87
CA ARG A 626 21.55 -8.10 14.67
C ARG A 626 22.27 -9.10 13.77
N PRO A 627 23.54 -9.44 14.09
CA PRO A 627 24.27 -10.47 13.37
C PRO A 627 23.56 -11.82 13.39
N MET A 628 23.64 -12.55 12.29
CA MET A 628 23.29 -13.96 12.22
C MET A 628 24.47 -14.84 12.71
N ASN A 629 24.21 -16.10 13.00
CA ASN A 629 25.20 -17.08 13.44
C ASN A 629 26.04 -17.59 12.25
N LYS A 630 26.89 -16.72 11.70
CA LYS A 630 27.81 -17.01 10.56
C LYS A 630 27.10 -17.48 9.29
N VAL A 631 25.86 -17.07 9.06
CA VAL A 631 25.12 -17.38 7.81
C VAL A 631 25.79 -16.64 6.65
N VAL A 632 26.09 -17.37 5.59
CA VAL A 632 26.66 -16.83 4.36
C VAL A 632 25.71 -17.02 3.17
N GLY A 633 25.93 -16.29 2.09
CA GLY A 633 25.07 -16.34 0.92
C GLY A 633 24.99 -17.71 0.23
N GLY A 634 26.00 -18.57 0.42
CA GLY A 634 26.03 -19.94 -0.08
C GLY A 634 25.18 -20.94 0.75
N ASP A 635 24.64 -20.52 1.89
CA ASP A 635 23.85 -21.35 2.80
C ASP A 635 22.33 -21.21 2.55
N ILE A 636 21.60 -20.59 3.49
CA ILE A 636 20.16 -20.42 3.44
C ILE A 636 19.72 -19.69 2.15
N PRO A 637 20.35 -18.57 1.74
CA PRO A 637 19.92 -17.89 0.51
C PRO A 637 20.02 -18.77 -0.74
N ALA A 638 21.15 -19.47 -0.93
CA ALA A 638 21.35 -20.39 -2.06
C ALA A 638 20.36 -21.58 -2.03
N SER A 639 20.00 -22.06 -0.84
CA SER A 639 19.03 -23.17 -0.66
C SER A 639 17.60 -22.71 -0.98
N ILE A 640 17.19 -21.50 -0.55
CA ILE A 640 15.91 -20.87 -0.91
C ILE A 640 15.83 -20.72 -2.43
N TRP A 641 16.89 -20.15 -3.03
CA TRP A 641 16.98 -19.93 -4.45
C TRP A 641 16.83 -21.25 -5.23
N ARG A 642 17.60 -22.28 -4.85
CA ARG A 642 17.56 -23.59 -5.52
C ARG A 642 16.16 -24.22 -5.47
N ARG A 643 15.51 -24.20 -4.29
CA ARG A 643 14.18 -24.77 -4.12
C ARG A 643 13.13 -24.04 -4.98
N PHE A 644 13.17 -22.70 -4.99
CA PHE A 644 12.31 -21.90 -5.83
C PHE A 644 12.55 -22.17 -7.33
N MET A 645 13.82 -22.21 -7.77
CA MET A 645 14.17 -22.38 -9.16
C MET A 645 13.85 -23.78 -9.68
N LEU A 646 13.90 -24.83 -8.86
CA LEU A 646 13.40 -26.15 -9.21
C LEU A 646 11.93 -26.09 -9.63
N SER A 647 11.09 -25.44 -8.83
CA SER A 647 9.66 -25.26 -9.16
C SER A 647 9.46 -24.32 -10.34
N ALA A 648 10.27 -23.26 -10.47
CA ALA A 648 10.16 -22.31 -11.59
C ALA A 648 10.49 -22.94 -12.95
N HIS A 649 11.30 -23.98 -12.96
CA HIS A 649 11.72 -24.70 -14.18
C HIS A 649 10.95 -25.98 -14.45
N GLU A 650 9.96 -26.30 -13.63
CA GLU A 650 9.12 -27.47 -13.87
C GLU A 650 8.42 -27.35 -15.23
N GLY A 651 8.61 -28.36 -16.08
CA GLY A 651 8.06 -28.40 -17.43
C GLY A 651 8.84 -27.60 -18.49
N LEU A 652 9.92 -26.88 -18.12
CA LEU A 652 10.77 -26.18 -19.07
C LEU A 652 11.84 -27.11 -19.63
N ALA A 653 12.26 -26.85 -20.87
CA ALA A 653 13.40 -27.56 -21.49
C ALA A 653 14.72 -26.97 -20.91
N VAL A 654 15.67 -27.86 -20.64
CA VAL A 654 17.03 -27.44 -20.26
C VAL A 654 17.72 -26.78 -21.47
N LYS A 655 18.14 -25.52 -21.30
CA LYS A 655 18.85 -24.75 -22.30
C LYS A 655 19.94 -23.89 -21.66
N ASP A 656 21.00 -23.62 -22.41
CA ASP A 656 22.02 -22.63 -22.01
C ASP A 656 21.67 -21.26 -22.61
N PHE A 657 22.40 -20.23 -22.21
CA PHE A 657 22.21 -18.87 -22.71
C PHE A 657 22.47 -18.82 -24.24
N PRO A 658 21.45 -18.49 -25.05
CA PRO A 658 21.54 -18.63 -26.50
C PRO A 658 22.52 -17.63 -27.14
N TRP A 659 22.83 -16.58 -26.46
CA TRP A 659 23.72 -15.49 -26.88
C TRP A 659 25.16 -15.67 -26.36
N LEU A 660 25.47 -16.74 -25.59
CA LEU A 660 26.78 -16.94 -24.98
C LEU A 660 27.82 -17.23 -26.09
N LEU A 661 28.81 -16.37 -26.15
CA LEU A 661 29.86 -16.48 -27.15
C LEU A 661 30.80 -17.65 -26.81
N PRO A 662 31.41 -18.32 -27.80
CA PRO A 662 32.47 -19.31 -27.54
C PRO A 662 33.65 -18.66 -26.82
N ASP A 663 34.46 -19.47 -26.14
CA ASP A 663 35.68 -18.94 -25.54
C ASP A 663 36.61 -18.45 -26.69
N PRO A 664 37.23 -17.27 -26.50
CA PRO A 664 38.23 -16.83 -27.46
C PRO A 664 39.30 -17.93 -27.60
N ALA A 665 39.68 -18.24 -28.85
CA ALA A 665 40.79 -19.16 -29.05
C ALA A 665 41.98 -18.72 -28.18
N PRO A 666 42.70 -19.66 -27.56
CA PRO A 666 43.81 -19.28 -26.69
C PRO A 666 44.79 -18.44 -27.55
N GLN A 667 44.79 -17.14 -27.23
CA GLN A 667 45.81 -16.27 -27.81
C GLN A 667 47.12 -16.76 -27.23
N SER A 668 48.03 -17.21 -28.08
CA SER A 668 49.39 -17.47 -27.67
C SER A 668 49.96 -16.16 -27.09
N SER A 669 49.98 -16.09 -25.76
CA SER A 669 50.41 -14.89 -25.07
C SER A 669 51.90 -14.65 -25.42
N PRO A 670 52.25 -13.46 -25.92
CA PRO A 670 53.63 -13.16 -26.19
C PRO A 670 54.45 -12.86 -24.90
N ASP A 671 53.84 -12.87 -23.71
CA ASP A 671 54.54 -12.60 -22.43
C ASP A 671 55.00 -13.94 -21.79
N PRO A 672 56.29 -14.23 -21.78
CA PRO A 672 56.82 -15.43 -21.13
C PRO A 672 56.48 -15.54 -19.63
N ARG A 673 56.10 -14.43 -18.98
CA ARG A 673 55.72 -14.39 -17.56
C ARG A 673 54.37 -15.05 -17.32
N ASN A 674 53.46 -15.02 -18.28
CA ASN A 674 52.16 -15.68 -18.13
C ASN A 674 52.29 -17.20 -18.05
N GLY A 675 53.15 -17.84 -18.86
CA GLY A 675 53.41 -19.26 -18.76
C GLY A 675 54.07 -19.66 -17.44
N PHE A 676 54.94 -18.80 -16.89
CA PHE A 676 55.53 -19.00 -15.56
C PHE A 676 54.47 -18.98 -14.47
N TYR A 677 53.56 -17.99 -14.47
CA TYR A 677 52.50 -17.90 -13.48
C TYR A 677 51.44 -18.98 -13.58
N GLU A 678 51.11 -19.46 -14.79
CA GLU A 678 50.22 -20.61 -14.99
C GLU A 678 50.85 -21.91 -14.43
N THR A 679 52.14 -22.12 -14.67
CA THR A 679 52.91 -23.27 -14.13
C THR A 679 52.98 -23.17 -12.60
N LEU A 680 53.29 -21.99 -12.05
CA LEU A 680 53.35 -21.76 -10.62
C LEU A 680 51.96 -21.97 -9.95
N SER A 681 50.88 -21.49 -10.57
CA SER A 681 49.53 -21.68 -10.09
C SER A 681 49.10 -23.15 -10.08
N ALA A 682 49.49 -23.91 -11.11
CA ALA A 682 49.27 -25.36 -11.21
C ALA A 682 50.06 -26.13 -10.13
N GLU A 683 51.33 -25.72 -9.87
CA GLU A 683 52.14 -26.33 -8.82
C GLU A 683 51.61 -26.00 -7.41
N PHE A 684 51.16 -24.79 -7.19
CA PHE A 684 50.51 -24.41 -5.89
C PHE A 684 49.19 -25.18 -5.68
N ALA A 685 48.36 -25.34 -6.74
CA ALA A 685 47.15 -26.14 -6.68
C ALA A 685 47.44 -27.62 -6.37
N ARG A 686 48.54 -28.15 -6.94
CA ARG A 686 48.98 -29.53 -6.70
C ARG A 686 49.51 -29.69 -5.27
N ALA A 687 50.35 -28.77 -4.80
CA ALA A 687 50.85 -28.75 -3.42
C ALA A 687 49.71 -28.59 -2.41
N ALA A 688 48.71 -27.78 -2.71
CA ALA A 688 47.54 -27.66 -1.84
C ALA A 688 46.68 -28.96 -1.79
N SER A 689 46.59 -29.70 -2.88
CA SER A 689 45.90 -30.99 -2.88
C SER A 689 46.70 -32.11 -2.20
N GLU A 690 48.03 -31.99 -2.15
CA GLU A 690 48.92 -32.92 -1.41
C GLU A 690 48.94 -32.63 0.12
N LEU A 691 48.49 -31.44 0.54
CA LEU A 691 48.40 -31.01 1.95
C LEU A 691 47.02 -31.26 2.58
N GLU A 692 46.00 -31.69 1.81
CA GLU A 692 44.75 -32.21 2.39
C GLU A 692 45.06 -33.53 3.13
N PRO A 693 44.83 -33.64 4.44
CA PRO A 693 44.97 -34.91 5.15
C PRO A 693 43.99 -35.89 4.52
N THR A 694 44.53 -36.98 4.01
CA THR A 694 43.73 -38.16 3.62
C THR A 694 42.83 -38.56 4.80
N ALA A 695 41.57 -38.15 4.72
CA ALA A 695 40.56 -38.68 5.62
C ALA A 695 40.49 -40.18 5.35
N GLU A 696 40.91 -41.01 6.32
CA GLU A 696 40.65 -42.46 6.30
C GLU A 696 39.16 -42.69 6.05
N PRO A 697 38.80 -43.64 5.17
CA PRO A 697 37.40 -43.93 4.93
C PRO A 697 36.79 -44.49 6.24
N GLU A 698 35.93 -43.71 6.86
CA GLU A 698 35.07 -44.22 7.94
C GLU A 698 34.26 -45.38 7.39
N THR A 699 34.46 -46.53 7.99
CA THR A 699 33.65 -47.73 7.77
C THR A 699 32.19 -47.39 8.09
N PRO A 700 31.23 -47.62 7.20
CA PRO A 700 29.84 -47.32 7.47
C PRO A 700 29.36 -48.20 8.65
N ALA A 701 28.81 -47.57 9.67
CA ALA A 701 28.12 -48.24 10.77
C ALA A 701 26.95 -49.08 10.23
N PRO A 702 26.69 -50.28 10.79
CA PRO A 702 25.60 -51.10 10.31
C PRO A 702 24.26 -50.44 10.53
N SER A 703 23.40 -50.50 9.50
CA SER A 703 22.03 -49.95 9.51
C SER A 703 21.21 -50.63 10.62
N PRO A 704 20.41 -49.89 11.40
CA PRO A 704 19.47 -50.48 12.32
C PRO A 704 18.36 -51.26 11.58
N PRO A 705 17.81 -52.31 12.20
CA PRO A 705 16.77 -53.15 11.60
C PRO A 705 15.47 -52.31 11.42
N PRO A 706 14.62 -52.67 10.46
CA PRO A 706 13.38 -51.93 10.18
C PRO A 706 12.41 -52.08 11.33
N GLU A 707 11.97 -50.96 11.87
CA GLU A 707 10.92 -50.85 12.87
C GLU A 707 9.56 -51.18 12.23
N GLN A 708 8.91 -52.21 12.73
CA GLN A 708 7.57 -52.61 12.32
C GLN A 708 6.57 -51.59 12.86
N LEU A 709 5.85 -50.92 11.98
CA LEU A 709 4.68 -50.11 12.31
C LEU A 709 3.52 -51.05 12.69
N PRO A 710 2.83 -50.85 13.82
CA PRO A 710 1.53 -51.45 14.06
C PRO A 710 0.43 -50.65 13.33
N TYR A 711 -0.58 -51.36 12.90
CA TYR A 711 -1.80 -51.09 12.14
C TYR A 711 -2.38 -49.68 12.18
#